data_47919f9cabcd7d70a1e18f387c6c3c12
#
_entry.id   47919f9cabcd7d70a1e18f387c6c3c12
#
_cell.length_a   1.000
_cell.length_b   1.000
_cell.length_c   1.000
_cell.angle_alpha   90.00
_cell.angle_beta   90.00
_cell.angle_gamma   90.00
#
_symmetry.space_group_name_H-M   'P 1'
#
loop_
_entity.id
_entity.type
_entity.pdbx_description
1 polymer ?
#
loop_
_entity_poly.entity_id
_entity_poly.type
_entity_poly.pdbx_seq_one_letter_code
_entity_poly.pdbx_strand_id
1 'polypeptide(L)'
;MADPSSSFSTSWRYDVFASFRGEDVRKNFLSHLLKEFENKGIVTFRDDQIERSHSIGPELVEAIRESKISLVLFSENYASSSWCLDELVEILKCKEEQRLKVMPIFYKVDPSDVRKQTGKFGMCFWETCYGKTEEKQRSWRQALTDAASIVGDHSQDWDNEANMITKIAKDVLNKLNVTPSRDFSDLVGIEAHIAKMNTLLCLASQEGRMVGIWGPAGIGKTTIARALYNQIQENFKLSIFMENVSESYGETNLDDYGLKLRLQQNFLSKLLDQHNLRIRHLGAIEERLKNQKVLIVLDDVDNIEQLKALAKETQWFGNKSRIIVTTRNKQLLISHGINHIYKVAFPSREEALAIFSQHAFKELSPSDDFKDLAIEFATIAGHLPLGLRVFGSFMRGQSKDEWEASLPTLKTRLDGEIEKVLRVGYDGLHKDDKALFLHIACLFNGHHETYVKQMVVANNELDISFGLKVLADRSLIQIYENGTIMMHSLLQQLGREVVREQSLYEPGKRQFLMNAREICGVLSNNTVTETVLGMSVDMCDFDEDFYISEKAFENMRNLIYIRFYRSNEADKNKMKLPEEGLGYLPQLRLMQWDAYPHVFLPSRFRTECLVELNMSHSKLKMLWGDNAQPLRSLRFMDLSKSQNLEVIPNLLEATNLERLDLSWCESLVELPSSIKNLHKLTRLEMSCCTNLEIIPTNINLASLSHLHFRYCHRLKTFPEISTNITYLKIKGTAITEVPPSVRSWRRIEEICMERTKVKRLVHVPYILDALCLRGNTQLVSITNYLTQLRRLRMIDISFCVRIVSLPKLPNSVHHVTALNCESLKTLHGPFRNKGIRLNFTNSLKLDQNAQEMIHQTVCGVAILPGGQVPSYFTHRDNGSSLMIISNSMDLSGFSSFKVCLVLAAGNRFKSCDTSFYTSLCGDPIKKYYTLLSNQPELRVDHICMFECVLPPEYDSPATRLGARRSTKRFMRFNFNCHGCQVLECGVLLLEPRQSLVPPKRVGSSSKSPRPAKRSNTQV
;
A
#
# COMPACT_ATOMS: atom_id res chain seq x y z
N MET A 1 26.55 1.49 27.56
CA MET A 1 25.53 2.46 27.97
C MET A 1 24.21 1.88 27.57
N ALA A 2 23.39 1.52 28.53
CA ALA A 2 22.16 0.78 28.37
C ALA A 2 21.04 1.68 27.81
N ASP A 3 20.27 1.14 26.88
CA ASP A 3 19.12 1.74 26.26
C ASP A 3 17.99 1.93 27.27
N PRO A 4 17.31 3.08 27.40
CA PRO A 4 16.23 3.29 28.35
C PRO A 4 14.85 3.05 27.70
N SER A 5 14.59 1.84 27.22
CA SER A 5 13.27 1.41 26.78
C SER A 5 12.89 0.03 27.28
N SER A 6 13.12 -0.25 28.57
CA SER A 6 12.50 -1.39 29.23
C SER A 6 11.11 -0.97 29.73
N SER A 7 10.07 -1.34 28.98
CA SER A 7 8.69 -1.32 29.43
C SER A 7 8.58 -2.21 30.69
N PHE A 8 8.37 -1.57 31.85
CA PHE A 8 8.06 -2.28 33.10
C PHE A 8 6.76 -3.04 32.92
N SER A 9 6.81 -4.36 32.82
CA SER A 9 5.67 -5.24 32.97
C SER A 9 5.20 -5.17 34.41
N THR A 10 4.16 -4.36 34.71
CA THR A 10 3.48 -4.36 36.00
C THR A 10 2.70 -5.66 36.13
N SER A 11 3.22 -6.61 36.91
CA SER A 11 2.45 -7.80 37.32
C SER A 11 1.56 -7.40 38.50
N TRP A 12 0.25 -7.32 38.28
CA TRP A 12 -0.73 -7.10 39.33
C TRP A 12 -0.85 -8.36 40.16
N ARG A 13 -0.59 -8.27 41.49
CA ARG A 13 -0.68 -9.37 42.42
C ARG A 13 -2.03 -9.44 43.13
N TYR A 14 -2.64 -8.25 43.34
CA TYR A 14 -3.92 -8.10 44.03
C TYR A 14 -4.93 -7.35 43.15
N ASP A 15 -6.21 -7.72 43.31
CA ASP A 15 -7.29 -6.99 42.67
C ASP A 15 -7.65 -5.73 43.46
N VAL A 16 -7.63 -5.82 44.79
CA VAL A 16 -8.01 -4.72 45.68
C VAL A 16 -6.99 -4.57 46.81
N PHE A 17 -6.57 -3.34 47.07
CA PHE A 17 -5.93 -2.88 48.31
C PHE A 17 -6.93 -2.06 49.11
N ALA A 18 -7.12 -2.39 50.39
CA ALA A 18 -8.00 -1.64 51.29
C ALA A 18 -7.21 -0.86 52.33
N SER A 19 -7.38 0.51 52.32
CA SER A 19 -6.84 1.38 53.36
C SER A 19 -7.95 1.78 54.33
N PHE A 20 -7.72 1.49 55.63
CA PHE A 20 -8.74 1.67 56.66
C PHE A 20 -8.12 1.83 58.06
N ARG A 21 -8.90 2.43 58.99
CA ARG A 21 -8.56 2.42 60.40
C ARG A 21 -9.11 1.14 61.07
N GLY A 22 -8.19 0.23 61.52
CA GLY A 22 -8.56 -1.09 61.99
C GLY A 22 -9.50 -1.11 63.16
N GLU A 23 -9.32 -0.20 64.14
CA GLU A 23 -10.16 -0.09 65.31
C GLU A 23 -11.62 0.21 65.03
N ASP A 24 -11.89 0.97 63.94
CA ASP A 24 -13.24 1.42 63.60
C ASP A 24 -14.04 0.38 62.79
N VAL A 25 -13.40 -0.34 61.87
CA VAL A 25 -14.13 -1.08 60.84
C VAL A 25 -13.70 -2.56 60.65
N ARG A 26 -12.55 -2.99 61.20
CA ARG A 26 -11.97 -4.30 60.91
C ARG A 26 -12.89 -5.46 61.32
N LYS A 27 -13.51 -5.40 62.52
CA LYS A 27 -14.35 -6.49 63.05
C LYS A 27 -15.82 -6.42 62.55
N ASN A 28 -16.21 -5.37 61.91
CA ASN A 28 -17.59 -5.12 61.50
C ASN A 28 -17.68 -5.03 59.96
N PHE A 29 -17.84 -3.86 59.42
CA PHE A 29 -18.08 -3.60 58.00
C PHE A 29 -17.03 -4.21 57.09
N LEU A 30 -15.75 -4.04 57.38
CA LEU A 30 -14.66 -4.52 56.50
C LEU A 30 -14.62 -6.04 56.45
N SER A 31 -14.83 -6.75 57.59
CA SER A 31 -14.82 -8.24 57.61
C SER A 31 -15.92 -8.82 56.72
N HIS A 32 -17.11 -8.21 56.69
CA HIS A 32 -18.19 -8.64 55.82
C HIS A 32 -17.93 -8.29 54.34
N LEU A 33 -17.33 -7.14 54.09
CA LEU A 33 -16.95 -6.75 52.76
C LEU A 33 -15.87 -7.68 52.14
N LEU A 34 -14.82 -7.99 52.92
CA LEU A 34 -13.78 -8.91 52.50
C LEU A 34 -14.30 -10.32 52.25
N LYS A 35 -15.26 -10.78 53.04
CA LYS A 35 -15.92 -12.06 52.83
C LYS A 35 -16.75 -12.07 51.54
N GLU A 36 -17.41 -10.99 51.23
CA GLU A 36 -18.14 -10.83 49.96
C GLU A 36 -17.19 -10.75 48.76
N PHE A 37 -16.03 -10.14 48.91
CA PHE A 37 -14.98 -10.14 47.87
C PHE A 37 -14.45 -11.57 47.65
N GLU A 38 -14.17 -12.32 48.71
CA GLU A 38 -13.74 -13.71 48.60
C GLU A 38 -14.79 -14.60 47.91
N ASN A 39 -16.09 -14.45 48.25
CA ASN A 39 -17.20 -15.12 47.58
C ASN A 39 -17.28 -14.83 46.10
N LYS A 40 -16.82 -13.66 45.66
CA LYS A 40 -16.79 -13.22 44.23
C LYS A 40 -15.44 -13.46 43.54
N GLY A 41 -14.49 -14.10 44.22
CA GLY A 41 -13.16 -14.39 43.66
C GLY A 41 -12.25 -13.17 43.52
N ILE A 42 -12.50 -12.08 44.27
CA ILE A 42 -11.69 -10.85 44.23
C ILE A 42 -10.51 -11.02 45.19
N VAL A 43 -9.29 -10.97 44.67
CA VAL A 43 -8.06 -11.15 45.45
C VAL A 43 -7.71 -9.84 46.17
N THR A 44 -7.82 -9.83 47.49
CA THR A 44 -7.56 -8.62 48.29
C THR A 44 -6.28 -8.79 49.11
N PHE A 45 -5.44 -7.73 49.17
CA PHE A 45 -4.31 -7.69 50.06
C PHE A 45 -4.78 -7.67 51.53
N ARG A 46 -4.19 -8.53 52.39
CA ARG A 46 -4.49 -8.62 53.85
C ARG A 46 -3.25 -8.23 54.65
N ASP A 47 -3.44 -7.25 55.56
CA ASP A 47 -2.36 -6.71 56.41
C ASP A 47 -2.11 -7.51 57.72
N ASP A 48 -2.62 -8.72 57.83
CA ASP A 48 -2.63 -9.52 59.09
C ASP A 48 -1.22 -9.94 59.55
N GLN A 49 -0.21 -9.83 58.71
CA GLN A 49 1.16 -10.31 58.95
C GLN A 49 2.24 -9.23 58.98
N ILE A 50 1.87 -7.93 58.86
CA ILE A 50 2.84 -6.84 58.82
C ILE A 50 3.17 -6.32 60.21
N GLU A 51 4.46 -6.31 60.60
CA GLU A 51 4.95 -5.64 61.79
C GLU A 51 4.82 -4.09 61.65
N ARG A 52 4.08 -3.48 62.56
CA ARG A 52 3.81 -2.01 62.53
C ARG A 52 5.02 -1.21 63.02
N SER A 53 5.70 -0.53 62.08
CA SER A 53 6.78 0.43 62.38
C SER A 53 6.27 1.87 62.31
N HIS A 54 7.11 2.89 62.66
CA HIS A 54 6.75 4.30 62.69
C HIS A 54 6.55 4.94 61.28
N SER A 55 6.79 4.23 60.19
CA SER A 55 6.59 4.66 58.84
C SER A 55 6.03 3.49 58.00
N ILE A 56 5.41 3.80 56.83
CA ILE A 56 4.91 2.78 55.87
C ILE A 56 6.07 1.89 55.49
N GLY A 57 5.93 0.57 55.74
CA GLY A 57 6.91 -0.42 55.29
C GLY A 57 6.98 -0.56 53.74
N PRO A 58 8.13 -0.91 53.21
CA PRO A 58 8.28 -1.15 51.79
C PRO A 58 7.26 -2.12 51.18
N GLU A 59 6.89 -3.16 51.96
CA GLU A 59 5.89 -4.16 51.58
C GLU A 59 4.49 -3.62 51.32
N LEU A 60 4.10 -2.60 52.09
CA LEU A 60 2.80 -1.98 51.95
C LEU A 60 2.76 -1.05 50.72
N VAL A 61 3.86 -0.32 50.46
CA VAL A 61 4.03 0.49 49.24
C VAL A 61 4.00 -0.40 48.03
N GLU A 62 4.64 -1.60 48.07
CA GLU A 62 4.63 -2.57 46.99
C GLU A 62 3.23 -3.13 46.77
N ALA A 63 2.51 -3.49 47.83
CA ALA A 63 1.14 -3.97 47.73
C ALA A 63 0.17 -2.96 47.14
N ILE A 64 0.33 -1.65 47.46
CA ILE A 64 -0.43 -0.57 46.83
C ILE A 64 -0.13 -0.52 45.31
N ARG A 65 1.15 -0.60 44.94
CA ARG A 65 1.60 -0.55 43.54
C ARG A 65 1.24 -1.77 42.72
N GLU A 66 1.12 -2.92 43.37
CA GLU A 66 0.74 -4.21 42.76
C GLU A 66 -0.79 -4.45 42.79
N SER A 67 -1.59 -3.47 43.18
CA SER A 67 -3.05 -3.55 43.24
C SER A 67 -3.70 -2.79 42.11
N LYS A 68 -4.82 -3.34 41.54
CA LYS A 68 -5.61 -2.71 40.46
C LYS A 68 -6.52 -1.59 40.98
N ILE A 69 -7.13 -1.82 42.16
CA ILE A 69 -8.08 -0.88 42.77
C ILE A 69 -7.63 -0.66 44.22
N SER A 70 -7.66 0.60 44.67
CA SER A 70 -7.56 0.95 46.11
C SER A 70 -8.90 1.40 46.65
N LEU A 71 -9.37 0.71 47.67
CA LEU A 71 -10.56 0.99 48.41
C LEU A 71 -10.16 1.79 49.66
N VAL A 72 -10.54 3.07 49.75
CA VAL A 72 -10.20 3.89 50.90
C VAL A 72 -11.44 4.08 51.80
N LEU A 73 -11.40 3.41 52.97
CA LEU A 73 -12.52 3.38 53.93
C LEU A 73 -12.36 4.50 54.97
N PHE A 74 -12.92 5.67 54.73
CA PHE A 74 -12.93 6.79 55.70
C PHE A 74 -13.92 6.51 56.80
N SER A 75 -13.45 6.48 58.06
CA SER A 75 -14.20 6.40 59.31
C SER A 75 -13.94 7.65 60.14
N GLU A 76 -14.70 7.88 61.20
CA GLU A 76 -14.51 9.05 62.09
C GLU A 76 -13.07 9.23 62.60
N ASN A 77 -12.36 8.12 62.93
CA ASN A 77 -11.01 8.18 63.46
C ASN A 77 -9.93 7.82 62.40
N TYR A 78 -10.27 7.73 61.11
CA TYR A 78 -9.28 7.41 60.05
C TYR A 78 -8.05 8.30 60.12
N ALA A 79 -8.28 9.63 60.33
CA ALA A 79 -7.21 10.64 60.38
C ALA A 79 -6.40 10.62 61.69
N SER A 80 -6.77 9.81 62.68
CA SER A 80 -5.99 9.64 63.93
C SER A 80 -4.76 8.77 63.72
N SER A 81 -4.61 8.16 62.55
CA SER A 81 -3.47 7.30 62.19
C SER A 81 -2.58 7.97 61.15
N SER A 82 -1.36 8.33 61.56
CA SER A 82 -0.35 8.84 60.59
C SER A 82 -0.03 7.78 59.52
N TRP A 83 -0.20 6.49 59.81
CA TRP A 83 -0.04 5.38 58.86
C TRP A 83 -1.11 5.43 57.75
N CYS A 84 -2.39 5.50 58.11
CA CYS A 84 -3.47 5.63 57.11
C CYS A 84 -3.34 6.90 56.24
N LEU A 85 -2.85 7.99 56.80
CA LEU A 85 -2.59 9.23 56.08
C LEU A 85 -1.42 9.08 55.08
N ASP A 86 -0.35 8.38 55.45
CA ASP A 86 0.78 8.11 54.60
C ASP A 86 0.41 7.10 53.50
N GLU A 87 -0.41 6.05 53.75
CA GLU A 87 -1.00 5.14 52.73
C GLU A 87 -1.81 5.95 51.74
N LEU A 88 -2.65 6.88 52.17
CA LEU A 88 -3.48 7.69 51.30
C LEU A 88 -2.65 8.54 50.35
N VAL A 89 -1.53 9.10 50.80
CA VAL A 89 -0.60 9.88 49.98
C VAL A 89 -0.02 8.99 48.87
N GLU A 90 0.46 7.77 49.19
CA GLU A 90 1.01 6.86 48.19
C GLU A 90 -0.07 6.34 47.23
N ILE A 91 -1.29 6.06 47.70
CA ILE A 91 -2.43 5.66 46.88
C ILE A 91 -2.75 6.75 45.85
N LEU A 92 -2.77 8.01 46.24
CA LEU A 92 -3.07 9.10 45.30
C LEU A 92 -1.94 9.37 44.32
N LYS A 93 -0.68 9.20 44.76
CA LYS A 93 0.46 9.24 43.84
C LYS A 93 0.37 8.16 42.77
N CYS A 94 0.06 6.89 43.15
CA CYS A 94 -0.17 5.82 42.19
C CYS A 94 -1.37 6.09 41.26
N LYS A 95 -2.40 6.76 41.74
CA LYS A 95 -3.54 7.20 40.90
C LYS A 95 -3.11 8.24 39.86
N GLU A 96 -2.31 9.23 40.21
CA GLU A 96 -1.78 10.24 39.26
C GLU A 96 -0.91 9.62 38.18
N GLU A 97 -0.14 8.59 38.55
CA GLU A 97 0.62 7.76 37.58
C GLU A 97 -0.26 6.88 36.69
N GLN A 98 -1.60 6.97 36.81
CA GLN A 98 -2.61 6.16 36.08
C GLN A 98 -2.49 4.64 36.30
N ARG A 99 -1.87 4.23 37.40
CA ARG A 99 -1.65 2.81 37.72
C ARG A 99 -2.73 2.18 38.59
N LEU A 100 -3.48 3.01 39.38
CA LEU A 100 -4.38 2.55 40.42
C LEU A 100 -5.71 3.29 40.36
N LYS A 101 -6.84 2.55 40.39
CA LYS A 101 -8.18 3.11 40.51
C LYS A 101 -8.53 3.31 42.00
N VAL A 102 -8.97 4.51 42.44
CA VAL A 102 -9.30 4.80 43.81
C VAL A 102 -10.81 4.86 44.01
N MET A 103 -11.32 4.14 45.02
CA MET A 103 -12.73 4.13 45.43
C MET A 103 -12.85 4.53 46.89
N PRO A 104 -13.25 5.76 47.20
CA PRO A 104 -13.52 6.19 48.59
C PRO A 104 -14.86 5.66 49.08
N ILE A 105 -14.91 5.21 50.33
CA ILE A 105 -16.12 4.85 51.02
C ILE A 105 -16.17 5.66 52.32
N PHE A 106 -17.27 6.35 52.59
CA PHE A 106 -17.45 7.17 53.77
C PHE A 106 -18.36 6.44 54.76
N TYR A 107 -17.72 5.77 55.72
CA TYR A 107 -18.41 4.98 56.73
C TYR A 107 -18.64 5.80 58.02
N LYS A 108 -19.86 6.19 58.28
CA LYS A 108 -20.29 7.02 59.40
C LYS A 108 -19.55 8.37 59.55
N VAL A 109 -19.04 8.89 58.47
CA VAL A 109 -18.34 10.19 58.40
C VAL A 109 -18.87 10.99 57.18
N ASP A 110 -19.04 12.27 57.34
CA ASP A 110 -19.49 13.15 56.29
C ASP A 110 -18.32 13.40 55.28
N PRO A 111 -18.53 13.20 53.98
CA PRO A 111 -17.50 13.49 52.97
C PRO A 111 -16.95 14.93 53.03
N SER A 112 -17.78 15.90 53.43
CA SER A 112 -17.35 17.30 53.57
C SER A 112 -16.42 17.53 54.76
N ASP A 113 -16.58 16.76 55.85
CA ASP A 113 -15.68 16.82 56.99
C ASP A 113 -14.30 16.22 56.66
N VAL A 114 -14.29 15.15 55.86
CA VAL A 114 -13.04 14.59 55.35
C VAL A 114 -12.33 15.58 54.40
N ARG A 115 -13.08 16.20 53.47
CA ARG A 115 -12.53 17.12 52.48
C ARG A 115 -12.00 18.40 53.08
N LYS A 116 -12.68 18.97 54.12
CA LYS A 116 -12.33 20.24 54.79
C LYS A 116 -11.56 20.06 56.08
N GLN A 117 -11.37 18.85 56.54
CA GLN A 117 -10.80 18.49 57.85
C GLN A 117 -11.52 19.25 58.98
N THR A 118 -12.83 19.06 59.06
CA THR A 118 -13.74 19.71 60.07
C THR A 118 -14.42 18.64 60.95
N GLY A 119 -15.20 19.07 61.99
CA GLY A 119 -15.90 18.18 62.87
C GLY A 119 -14.97 17.28 63.70
N LYS A 120 -15.45 16.11 64.10
CA LYS A 120 -14.65 15.11 64.84
C LYS A 120 -13.47 14.60 64.02
N PHE A 121 -13.68 14.35 62.72
CA PHE A 121 -12.63 13.93 61.82
C PHE A 121 -11.50 14.95 61.80
N GLY A 122 -11.82 16.23 61.70
CA GLY A 122 -10.86 17.31 61.72
C GLY A 122 -10.07 17.40 63.05
N MET A 123 -10.72 17.19 64.22
CA MET A 123 -10.01 17.16 65.47
C MET A 123 -8.95 16.05 65.51
N CYS A 124 -9.29 14.80 65.12
CA CYS A 124 -8.35 13.70 64.98
C CYS A 124 -7.20 14.00 64.03
N PHE A 125 -7.48 14.66 62.90
CA PHE A 125 -6.47 15.06 61.95
C PHE A 125 -5.47 16.05 62.53
N TRP A 126 -5.94 17.10 63.21
CA TRP A 126 -5.08 18.12 63.78
C TRP A 126 -4.25 17.64 64.95
N GLU A 127 -4.80 16.74 65.78
CA GLU A 127 -4.05 16.04 66.83
C GLU A 127 -2.92 15.18 66.22
N THR A 128 -3.18 14.48 65.10
CA THR A 128 -2.16 13.65 64.40
C THR A 128 -1.08 14.53 63.72
N CYS A 129 -1.43 15.75 63.33
CA CYS A 129 -0.49 16.71 62.77
C CYS A 129 0.45 17.34 63.79
N TYR A 130 0.15 17.23 65.13
CA TYR A 130 0.98 17.77 66.16
C TYR A 130 2.39 17.16 66.14
N GLY A 131 3.43 17.99 66.11
CA GLY A 131 4.83 17.54 66.03
C GLY A 131 5.29 17.04 64.67
N LYS A 132 4.49 17.13 63.60
CA LYS A 132 4.89 16.78 62.25
C LYS A 132 5.34 18.01 61.47
N THR A 133 6.18 17.81 60.43
CA THR A 133 6.66 18.91 59.57
C THR A 133 5.53 19.52 58.77
N GLU A 134 5.61 20.81 58.46
CA GLU A 134 4.59 21.52 57.67
C GLU A 134 4.40 20.87 56.27
N GLU A 135 5.46 20.34 55.67
CA GLU A 135 5.41 19.65 54.39
C GLU A 135 4.54 18.40 54.48
N LYS A 136 4.74 17.58 55.51
CA LYS A 136 3.96 16.35 55.73
C LYS A 136 2.50 16.66 56.04
N GLN A 137 2.21 17.68 56.84
CA GLN A 137 0.84 18.14 57.14
C GLN A 137 0.14 18.62 55.86
N ARG A 138 0.86 19.33 54.98
CA ARG A 138 0.33 19.85 53.71
C ARG A 138 0.02 18.69 52.73
N SER A 139 0.93 17.70 52.64
CA SER A 139 0.74 16.50 51.83
C SER A 139 -0.50 15.69 52.26
N TRP A 140 -0.66 15.46 53.59
CA TRP A 140 -1.83 14.75 54.11
C TRP A 140 -3.14 15.50 53.87
N ARG A 141 -3.15 16.84 54.05
CA ARG A 141 -4.32 17.65 53.76
C ARG A 141 -4.75 17.61 52.33
N GLN A 142 -3.77 17.70 51.41
CA GLN A 142 -4.02 17.62 49.98
C GLN A 142 -4.61 16.23 49.62
N ALA A 143 -4.01 15.17 50.12
CA ALA A 143 -4.47 13.82 49.88
C ALA A 143 -5.92 13.57 50.37
N LEU A 144 -6.28 14.06 51.58
CA LEU A 144 -7.66 13.96 52.06
C LEU A 144 -8.65 14.76 51.18
N THR A 145 -8.26 15.95 50.75
CA THR A 145 -9.06 16.80 49.90
C THR A 145 -9.31 16.15 48.52
N ASP A 146 -8.27 15.60 47.94
CA ASP A 146 -8.33 14.96 46.60
C ASP A 146 -9.11 13.65 46.63
N ALA A 147 -8.89 12.81 47.65
CA ALA A 147 -9.63 11.56 47.81
C ALA A 147 -11.12 11.82 48.07
N ALA A 148 -11.47 12.77 48.93
CA ALA A 148 -12.85 13.14 49.23
C ALA A 148 -13.56 13.89 48.07
N SER A 149 -12.82 14.31 47.05
CA SER A 149 -13.37 14.88 45.81
C SER A 149 -13.75 13.83 44.79
N ILE A 150 -13.34 12.58 44.96
CA ILE A 150 -13.77 11.44 44.18
C ILE A 150 -15.17 10.99 44.61
N VAL A 151 -16.05 10.70 43.67
CA VAL A 151 -17.38 10.16 43.98
C VAL A 151 -17.26 8.81 44.66
N GLY A 152 -17.78 8.69 45.90
CA GLY A 152 -17.71 7.46 46.73
C GLY A 152 -19.09 7.14 47.31
N ASP A 153 -19.16 5.94 47.93
CA ASP A 153 -20.39 5.50 48.62
C ASP A 153 -20.40 6.04 50.02
N HIS A 154 -21.53 6.59 50.49
CA HIS A 154 -21.71 7.09 51.81
C HIS A 154 -22.68 6.22 52.63
N SER A 155 -22.28 5.77 53.78
CA SER A 155 -23.06 4.78 54.57
C SER A 155 -24.44 5.27 55.02
N GLN A 156 -24.69 6.60 55.07
CA GLN A 156 -26.01 7.16 55.41
C GLN A 156 -27.01 7.10 54.25
N ASP A 157 -26.53 6.85 53.03
CA ASP A 157 -27.41 6.74 51.85
C ASP A 157 -28.04 5.33 51.74
N TRP A 158 -27.81 4.43 52.70
CA TRP A 158 -28.19 3.05 52.59
C TRP A 158 -29.07 2.60 53.80
N ASP A 159 -30.15 1.89 53.52
CA ASP A 159 -31.07 1.36 54.52
C ASP A 159 -30.42 0.29 55.40
N ASN A 160 -29.43 -0.43 54.86
CA ASN A 160 -28.64 -1.42 55.60
C ASN A 160 -27.26 -1.65 55.01
N GLU A 161 -26.31 -2.08 55.86
CA GLU A 161 -24.93 -2.32 55.46
C GLU A 161 -24.77 -3.48 54.47
N ALA A 162 -25.65 -4.49 54.49
CA ALA A 162 -25.57 -5.65 53.59
C ALA A 162 -25.79 -5.24 52.14
N ASN A 163 -26.73 -4.35 51.85
CA ASN A 163 -26.98 -3.82 50.51
C ASN A 163 -25.81 -2.97 50.02
N MET A 164 -25.22 -2.14 50.89
CA MET A 164 -24.03 -1.34 50.60
C MET A 164 -22.84 -2.24 50.23
N ILE A 165 -22.57 -3.30 51.04
CA ILE A 165 -21.50 -4.27 50.78
C ILE A 165 -21.72 -4.98 49.44
N THR A 166 -22.93 -5.46 49.16
CA THR A 166 -23.25 -6.11 47.91
C THR A 166 -23.01 -5.21 46.70
N LYS A 167 -23.41 -3.92 46.78
CA LYS A 167 -23.15 -2.92 45.70
C LYS A 167 -21.66 -2.63 45.55
N ILE A 168 -20.93 -2.39 46.64
CA ILE A 168 -19.49 -2.12 46.55
C ILE A 168 -18.78 -3.28 45.89
N ALA A 169 -19.12 -4.52 46.27
CA ALA A 169 -18.55 -5.71 45.68
C ALA A 169 -18.89 -5.84 44.19
N LYS A 170 -20.12 -5.49 43.78
CA LYS A 170 -20.54 -5.45 42.37
C LYS A 170 -19.77 -4.35 41.60
N ASP A 171 -19.58 -3.16 42.20
CA ASP A 171 -18.88 -2.05 41.57
C ASP A 171 -17.37 -2.35 41.41
N VAL A 172 -16.75 -2.99 42.41
CA VAL A 172 -15.37 -3.45 42.33
C VAL A 172 -15.22 -4.51 41.25
N LEU A 173 -16.12 -5.50 41.17
CA LEU A 173 -16.11 -6.54 40.16
C LEU A 173 -16.26 -5.93 38.75
N ASN A 174 -17.21 -5.01 38.59
CA ASN A 174 -17.40 -4.31 37.33
C ASN A 174 -16.14 -3.53 36.89
N LYS A 175 -15.47 -2.86 37.83
CA LYS A 175 -14.22 -2.13 37.55
C LYS A 175 -13.05 -3.05 37.26
N LEU A 176 -13.00 -4.25 37.85
CA LEU A 176 -12.02 -5.27 37.55
C LEU A 176 -12.24 -5.87 36.15
N ASN A 177 -13.50 -6.12 35.77
CA ASN A 177 -13.86 -6.65 34.46
C ASN A 177 -13.67 -5.64 33.32
N VAL A 178 -13.53 -4.35 33.64
CA VAL A 178 -13.26 -3.24 32.72
C VAL A 178 -11.76 -2.93 32.59
N THR A 179 -10.87 -3.64 33.32
CA THR A 179 -9.43 -3.50 33.09
C THR A 179 -9.10 -3.87 31.65
N PRO A 180 -8.29 -3.09 30.92
CA PRO A 180 -7.90 -3.43 29.55
C PRO A 180 -7.35 -4.84 29.53
N SER A 181 -8.04 -5.73 28.83
CA SER A 181 -7.62 -7.12 28.68
C SER A 181 -6.25 -7.13 28.00
N ARG A 182 -5.30 -7.90 28.52
CA ARG A 182 -4.02 -8.16 27.85
C ARG A 182 -4.19 -8.96 26.55
N ASP A 183 -5.41 -9.47 26.29
CA ASP A 183 -5.73 -10.29 25.11
C ASP A 183 -5.46 -9.57 23.78
N PHE A 184 -5.26 -8.25 23.80
CA PHE A 184 -5.01 -7.44 22.61
C PHE A 184 -3.59 -6.84 22.57
N SER A 185 -2.79 -6.93 23.63
CA SER A 185 -1.42 -6.42 23.68
C SER A 185 -0.47 -7.16 22.74
N ASP A 186 -0.80 -8.43 22.46
CA ASP A 186 0.04 -9.33 21.66
C ASP A 186 -0.38 -9.37 20.18
N LEU A 187 -1.38 -8.57 19.78
CA LEU A 187 -1.85 -8.54 18.39
C LEU A 187 -0.95 -7.70 17.52
N VAL A 188 -0.31 -8.33 16.56
CA VAL A 188 0.58 -7.67 15.60
C VAL A 188 -0.19 -6.66 14.76
N GLY A 189 0.32 -5.42 14.68
CA GLY A 189 -0.21 -4.36 13.81
C GLY A 189 -1.49 -3.67 14.30
N ILE A 190 -2.07 -4.07 15.44
CA ILE A 190 -3.35 -3.53 15.95
C ILE A 190 -3.26 -2.03 16.28
N GLU A 191 -2.12 -1.55 16.74
CA GLU A 191 -1.91 -0.17 17.17
C GLU A 191 -2.10 0.84 16.03
N ALA A 192 -1.62 0.50 14.84
CA ALA A 192 -1.79 1.33 13.65
C ALA A 192 -3.27 1.49 13.26
N HIS A 193 -4.06 0.44 13.41
CA HIS A 193 -5.51 0.47 13.19
C HIS A 193 -6.22 1.32 14.24
N ILE A 194 -5.86 1.14 15.51
CA ILE A 194 -6.42 1.91 16.63
C ILE A 194 -6.12 3.40 16.49
N ALA A 195 -4.90 3.78 16.14
CA ALA A 195 -4.52 5.19 15.92
C ALA A 195 -5.38 5.86 14.83
N LYS A 196 -5.59 5.17 13.69
CA LYS A 196 -6.47 5.65 12.61
C LYS A 196 -7.93 5.75 13.06
N MET A 197 -8.42 4.77 13.81
CA MET A 197 -9.79 4.77 14.32
C MET A 197 -10.01 5.90 15.34
N ASN A 198 -9.06 6.15 16.23
CA ASN A 198 -9.13 7.27 17.19
C ASN A 198 -9.21 8.62 16.46
N THR A 199 -8.50 8.77 15.34
CA THR A 199 -8.59 9.98 14.50
C THR A 199 -10.01 10.15 13.92
N LEU A 200 -10.62 9.08 13.40
CA LEU A 200 -11.96 9.09 12.84
C LEU A 200 -13.03 9.33 13.92
N LEU A 201 -12.91 8.69 15.08
CA LEU A 201 -13.82 8.86 16.19
C LEU A 201 -13.77 10.27 16.78
N CYS A 202 -12.62 10.93 16.75
CA CYS A 202 -12.43 12.30 17.26
C CYS A 202 -13.10 12.50 18.63
N LEU A 203 -12.60 11.84 19.67
CA LEU A 203 -13.20 11.83 21.00
C LEU A 203 -13.39 13.22 21.62
N ALA A 204 -12.60 14.21 21.18
CA ALA A 204 -12.72 15.60 21.59
C ALA A 204 -13.96 16.32 21.02
N SER A 205 -14.54 15.83 19.91
CA SER A 205 -15.73 16.44 19.30
C SER A 205 -16.95 16.35 20.22
N GLN A 206 -17.70 17.44 20.31
CA GLN A 206 -18.94 17.51 21.11
C GLN A 206 -20.11 16.77 20.45
N GLU A 207 -20.07 16.55 19.14
CA GLU A 207 -21.14 15.91 18.38
C GLU A 207 -21.13 14.39 18.52
N GLY A 208 -22.30 13.77 18.42
CA GLY A 208 -22.44 12.33 18.25
C GLY A 208 -21.84 11.89 16.90
N ARG A 209 -21.09 10.79 16.86
CA ARG A 209 -20.42 10.35 15.64
C ARG A 209 -20.59 8.86 15.39
N MET A 210 -20.87 8.52 14.12
CA MET A 210 -20.87 7.14 13.63
C MET A 210 -19.64 6.89 12.76
N VAL A 211 -18.98 5.75 12.99
CA VAL A 211 -17.82 5.30 12.21
C VAL A 211 -18.04 3.86 11.75
N GLY A 212 -17.89 3.62 10.45
CA GLY A 212 -17.98 2.28 9.87
C GLY A 212 -16.59 1.64 9.73
N ILE A 213 -16.43 0.40 10.16
CA ILE A 213 -15.26 -0.45 9.89
C ILE A 213 -15.64 -1.43 8.79
N TRP A 214 -15.02 -1.32 7.64
CA TRP A 214 -15.32 -2.10 6.45
C TRP A 214 -14.11 -2.90 5.94
N GLY A 215 -14.38 -4.12 5.45
CA GLY A 215 -13.38 -4.98 4.84
C GLY A 215 -13.85 -6.43 4.71
N PRO A 216 -13.07 -7.30 4.04
CA PRO A 216 -13.43 -8.69 3.81
C PRO A 216 -13.62 -9.47 5.12
N ALA A 217 -14.27 -10.62 5.00
CA ALA A 217 -14.37 -11.59 6.09
C ALA A 217 -12.95 -12.05 6.51
N GLY A 218 -12.74 -12.24 7.81
CA GLY A 218 -11.43 -12.71 8.34
C GLY A 218 -10.31 -11.67 8.42
N ILE A 219 -10.54 -10.39 8.02
CA ILE A 219 -9.53 -9.31 8.06
C ILE A 219 -9.28 -8.72 9.47
N GLY A 220 -10.08 -9.10 10.46
CA GLY A 220 -9.91 -8.62 11.82
C GLY A 220 -10.80 -7.44 12.23
N LYS A 221 -11.90 -7.14 11.54
CA LYS A 221 -12.83 -6.04 11.89
C LYS A 221 -13.32 -6.09 13.32
N THR A 222 -13.84 -7.24 13.74
CA THR A 222 -14.32 -7.48 15.10
C THR A 222 -13.21 -7.32 16.13
N THR A 223 -12.01 -7.80 15.81
CA THR A 223 -10.81 -7.69 16.67
C THR A 223 -10.43 -6.23 16.90
N ILE A 224 -10.39 -5.43 15.81
CA ILE A 224 -10.11 -3.99 15.87
C ILE A 224 -11.18 -3.28 16.70
N ALA A 225 -12.46 -3.60 16.44
CA ALA A 225 -13.59 -2.99 17.17
C ALA A 225 -13.54 -3.33 18.66
N ARG A 226 -13.20 -4.58 19.04
CA ARG A 226 -13.06 -4.99 20.44
C ARG A 226 -11.89 -4.32 21.14
N ALA A 227 -10.70 -4.31 20.48
CA ALA A 227 -9.53 -3.64 21.03
C ALA A 227 -9.80 -2.15 21.28
N LEU A 228 -10.44 -1.49 20.33
CA LEU A 228 -10.85 -0.10 20.45
C LEU A 228 -11.89 0.12 21.55
N TYR A 229 -12.93 -0.74 21.60
CA TYR A 229 -13.95 -0.68 22.65
C TYR A 229 -13.32 -0.79 24.03
N ASN A 230 -12.43 -1.74 24.25
CA ASN A 230 -11.73 -1.94 25.52
C ASN A 230 -10.88 -0.73 25.91
N GLN A 231 -10.28 -0.04 24.93
CA GLN A 231 -9.46 1.13 25.18
C GLN A 231 -10.27 2.36 25.61
N ILE A 232 -11.48 2.58 25.01
CA ILE A 232 -12.19 3.83 25.17
C ILE A 232 -13.47 3.74 26.02
N GLN A 233 -13.96 2.53 26.38
CA GLN A 233 -15.24 2.35 27.07
C GLN A 233 -15.31 3.09 28.43
N GLU A 234 -14.21 3.26 29.12
CA GLU A 234 -14.15 3.98 30.41
C GLU A 234 -14.51 5.46 30.29
N ASN A 235 -14.42 6.04 29.10
CA ASN A 235 -14.81 7.42 28.83
C ASN A 235 -16.33 7.62 28.74
N PHE A 236 -17.13 6.52 28.80
CA PHE A 236 -18.56 6.53 28.60
C PHE A 236 -19.29 5.93 29.80
N LYS A 237 -20.38 6.58 30.21
CA LYS A 237 -21.22 6.08 31.30
C LYS A 237 -21.97 4.80 30.94
N LEU A 238 -22.39 4.69 29.69
CA LEU A 238 -23.07 3.54 29.12
C LEU A 238 -22.28 3.06 27.89
N SER A 239 -21.96 1.80 27.86
CA SER A 239 -21.26 1.20 26.73
C SER A 239 -21.77 -0.21 26.44
N ILE A 240 -21.82 -0.58 25.18
CA ILE A 240 -22.25 -1.90 24.72
C ILE A 240 -21.46 -2.34 23.50
N PHE A 241 -21.04 -3.61 23.52
CA PHE A 241 -20.55 -4.33 22.36
C PHE A 241 -21.59 -5.38 21.97
N MET A 242 -22.31 -5.15 20.85
CA MET A 242 -23.32 -6.07 20.36
C MET A 242 -22.72 -6.93 19.26
N GLU A 243 -22.43 -8.19 19.57
CA GLU A 243 -21.84 -9.16 18.67
C GLU A 243 -22.87 -9.77 17.74
N ASN A 244 -22.46 -10.14 16.52
CA ASN A 244 -23.22 -10.89 15.54
C ASN A 244 -24.64 -10.33 15.32
N VAL A 245 -24.77 -9.05 15.03
CA VAL A 245 -26.08 -8.41 14.83
C VAL A 245 -26.85 -9.09 13.70
N SER A 246 -26.13 -9.61 12.67
CA SER A 246 -26.70 -10.36 11.55
C SER A 246 -27.49 -11.60 12.00
N GLU A 247 -26.95 -12.40 12.92
CA GLU A 247 -27.58 -13.60 13.44
C GLU A 247 -28.80 -13.29 14.32
N SER A 248 -28.76 -12.15 15.01
CA SER A 248 -29.84 -11.72 15.90
C SER A 248 -31.12 -11.32 15.17
N TYR A 249 -31.09 -11.13 13.84
CA TYR A 249 -32.18 -10.68 12.99
C TYR A 249 -32.81 -11.82 12.15
N GLY A 250 -32.20 -13.01 12.12
CA GLY A 250 -32.64 -14.17 11.33
C GLY A 250 -33.53 -15.17 12.10
N GLU A 251 -34.25 -16.00 11.36
CA GLU A 251 -34.94 -17.23 11.81
C GLU A 251 -35.99 -17.09 12.95
N THR A 252 -36.99 -16.23 12.77
CA THR A 252 -38.15 -16.24 13.64
C THR A 252 -39.42 -16.03 12.81
N ASN A 253 -40.58 -16.57 13.29
CA ASN A 253 -41.91 -16.35 12.70
C ASN A 253 -42.48 -14.94 12.95
N LEU A 254 -41.61 -13.95 13.22
CA LEU A 254 -42.02 -12.55 13.46
C LEU A 254 -41.98 -11.77 12.14
N ASP A 255 -42.91 -10.80 12.03
CA ASP A 255 -42.87 -9.80 10.98
C ASP A 255 -41.67 -8.83 11.17
N ASP A 256 -41.38 -8.00 10.17
CA ASP A 256 -40.26 -7.04 10.21
C ASP A 256 -40.34 -6.08 11.41
N TYR A 257 -41.54 -5.65 11.80
CA TYR A 257 -41.73 -4.81 12.98
C TYR A 257 -41.39 -5.53 14.27
N GLY A 258 -41.84 -6.76 14.43
CA GLY A 258 -41.58 -7.60 15.59
C GLY A 258 -40.08 -7.93 15.74
N LEU A 259 -39.38 -8.19 14.61
CA LEU A 259 -37.95 -8.38 14.57
C LEU A 259 -37.18 -7.15 15.07
N LYS A 260 -37.52 -5.95 14.57
CA LYS A 260 -36.93 -4.68 15.01
C LYS A 260 -37.20 -4.41 16.49
N LEU A 261 -38.40 -4.68 16.96
CA LEU A 261 -38.77 -4.49 18.35
C LEU A 261 -37.96 -5.41 19.28
N ARG A 262 -37.83 -6.67 18.90
CA ARG A 262 -36.99 -7.67 19.63
C ARG A 262 -35.51 -7.26 19.67
N LEU A 263 -34.99 -6.77 18.54
CA LEU A 263 -33.60 -6.31 18.44
C LEU A 263 -33.35 -5.11 19.37
N GLN A 264 -34.25 -4.11 19.39
CA GLN A 264 -34.16 -2.96 20.31
C GLN A 264 -34.31 -3.39 21.77
N GLN A 265 -35.18 -4.31 22.06
CA GLN A 265 -35.40 -4.84 23.43
C GLN A 265 -34.12 -5.52 23.95
N ASN A 266 -33.49 -6.38 23.13
CA ASN A 266 -32.22 -7.04 23.47
C ASN A 266 -31.10 -6.01 23.70
N PHE A 267 -31.02 -5.03 22.80
CA PHE A 267 -30.04 -3.93 22.91
C PHE A 267 -30.17 -3.14 24.19
N LEU A 268 -31.38 -2.61 24.49
CA LEU A 268 -31.62 -1.81 25.69
C LEU A 268 -31.50 -2.63 26.98
N SER A 269 -31.94 -3.89 26.97
CA SER A 269 -31.82 -4.82 28.09
C SER A 269 -30.34 -5.01 28.49
N LYS A 270 -29.47 -5.23 27.51
CA LYS A 270 -28.03 -5.36 27.73
C LYS A 270 -27.35 -4.05 28.12
N LEU A 271 -27.70 -2.93 27.43
CA LEU A 271 -27.07 -1.63 27.69
C LEU A 271 -27.41 -1.07 29.09
N LEU A 272 -28.63 -1.29 29.57
CA LEU A 272 -29.14 -0.80 30.86
C LEU A 272 -29.05 -1.81 32.00
N ASP A 273 -28.53 -3.01 31.76
CA ASP A 273 -28.45 -4.15 32.71
C ASP A 273 -29.84 -4.48 33.31
N GLN A 274 -30.89 -4.53 32.47
CA GLN A 274 -32.29 -4.78 32.87
C GLN A 274 -32.85 -6.03 32.16
N HIS A 275 -32.74 -7.22 32.76
CA HIS A 275 -33.11 -8.50 32.14
C HIS A 275 -34.61 -8.66 31.75
N ASN A 276 -35.50 -7.91 32.38
CA ASN A 276 -36.95 -8.01 32.13
C ASN A 276 -37.53 -6.78 31.41
N LEU A 277 -36.69 -6.05 30.68
CA LEU A 277 -37.13 -4.87 29.97
C LEU A 277 -38.09 -5.25 28.84
N ARG A 278 -39.29 -4.69 28.84
CA ARG A 278 -40.23 -4.81 27.72
C ARG A 278 -40.45 -3.47 27.07
N ILE A 279 -40.25 -3.38 25.77
CA ILE A 279 -40.55 -2.22 24.98
C ILE A 279 -41.81 -2.46 24.12
N ARG A 280 -42.57 -1.42 23.83
CA ARG A 280 -43.82 -1.51 23.10
C ARG A 280 -43.80 -0.82 21.73
N HIS A 281 -42.78 -0.02 21.47
CA HIS A 281 -42.61 0.72 20.21
C HIS A 281 -41.13 0.97 19.88
N LEU A 282 -40.84 1.24 18.61
CA LEU A 282 -39.48 1.43 18.08
C LEU A 282 -38.80 2.77 18.43
N GLY A 283 -39.50 3.71 19.13
CA GLY A 283 -38.88 4.95 19.63
C GLY A 283 -38.13 4.81 20.96
N ALA A 284 -38.14 3.61 21.57
CA ALA A 284 -37.64 3.42 22.93
C ALA A 284 -36.13 3.72 23.07
N ILE A 285 -35.32 3.47 22.06
CA ILE A 285 -33.88 3.79 22.06
C ILE A 285 -33.70 5.30 22.11
N GLU A 286 -34.34 6.04 21.21
CA GLU A 286 -34.28 7.51 21.15
C GLU A 286 -34.69 8.13 22.46
N GLU A 287 -35.85 7.74 22.99
CA GLU A 287 -36.40 8.33 24.23
C GLU A 287 -35.46 8.15 25.43
N ARG A 288 -34.83 6.96 25.54
CA ARG A 288 -33.97 6.63 26.68
C ARG A 288 -32.54 7.13 26.56
N LEU A 289 -32.03 7.28 25.34
CA LEU A 289 -30.60 7.56 25.11
C LEU A 289 -30.31 8.96 24.58
N LYS A 290 -31.32 9.77 24.26
CA LYS A 290 -31.19 11.12 23.70
C LYS A 290 -30.26 12.05 24.49
N ASN A 291 -30.22 11.91 25.82
CA ASN A 291 -29.40 12.72 26.69
C ASN A 291 -28.24 11.93 27.31
N GLN A 292 -27.99 10.70 26.87
CA GLN A 292 -26.94 9.85 27.44
C GLN A 292 -25.74 9.80 26.50
N LYS A 293 -24.54 10.05 27.05
CA LYS A 293 -23.27 9.83 26.34
C LYS A 293 -22.99 8.32 26.30
N VAL A 294 -23.09 7.70 25.12
CA VAL A 294 -22.97 6.26 24.96
C VAL A 294 -21.85 5.88 24.00
N LEU A 295 -21.25 4.70 24.24
CA LEU A 295 -20.41 4.00 23.29
C LEU A 295 -21.14 2.74 22.82
N ILE A 296 -21.41 2.65 21.54
CA ILE A 296 -22.10 1.52 20.92
C ILE A 296 -21.21 0.90 19.86
N VAL A 297 -20.99 -0.40 19.94
CA VAL A 297 -20.39 -1.18 18.87
C VAL A 297 -21.42 -2.19 18.35
N LEU A 298 -21.73 -2.10 17.06
CA LEU A 298 -22.60 -3.02 16.34
C LEU A 298 -21.73 -3.86 15.41
N ASP A 299 -21.52 -5.10 15.77
CA ASP A 299 -20.60 -5.98 15.05
C ASP A 299 -21.35 -6.88 14.05
N ASP A 300 -20.72 -7.03 12.85
CA ASP A 300 -21.20 -7.82 11.71
C ASP A 300 -22.61 -7.46 11.25
N VAL A 301 -22.86 -6.17 11.00
CA VAL A 301 -24.12 -5.68 10.45
C VAL A 301 -24.17 -5.98 8.95
N ASP A 302 -25.19 -6.69 8.48
CA ASP A 302 -25.36 -7.11 7.08
C ASP A 302 -26.60 -6.53 6.40
N ASN A 303 -27.57 -6.01 7.18
CA ASN A 303 -28.81 -5.42 6.69
C ASN A 303 -29.00 -4.00 7.21
N ILE A 304 -29.43 -3.10 6.33
CA ILE A 304 -29.70 -1.70 6.67
C ILE A 304 -30.81 -1.53 7.71
N GLU A 305 -31.79 -2.46 7.76
CA GLU A 305 -32.90 -2.40 8.71
C GLU A 305 -32.44 -2.67 10.15
N GLN A 306 -31.38 -3.46 10.34
CA GLN A 306 -30.73 -3.65 11.64
C GLN A 306 -30.17 -2.32 12.15
N LEU A 307 -29.47 -1.60 11.26
CA LEU A 307 -28.84 -0.33 11.60
C LEU A 307 -29.88 0.76 11.85
N LYS A 308 -30.95 0.82 11.05
CA LYS A 308 -32.08 1.72 11.28
C LYS A 308 -32.80 1.43 12.60
N ALA A 309 -32.89 0.18 12.98
CA ALA A 309 -33.54 -0.20 14.24
C ALA A 309 -32.70 0.19 15.46
N LEU A 310 -31.37 0.07 15.41
CA LEU A 310 -30.49 0.26 16.56
C LEU A 310 -29.86 1.67 16.66
N ALA A 311 -29.56 2.28 15.53
CA ALA A 311 -28.85 3.55 15.44
C ALA A 311 -29.21 4.29 14.14
N LYS A 312 -30.48 4.66 13.99
CA LYS A 312 -30.97 5.33 12.78
C LYS A 312 -30.27 6.67 12.52
N GLU A 313 -30.06 7.45 13.56
CA GLU A 313 -29.44 8.78 13.50
C GLU A 313 -28.57 9.02 14.73
N THR A 314 -27.52 9.84 14.57
CA THR A 314 -26.67 10.23 15.72
C THR A 314 -27.43 11.03 16.78
N GLN A 315 -28.50 11.71 16.40
CA GLN A 315 -29.36 12.53 17.28
C GLN A 315 -30.18 11.69 18.29
N TRP A 316 -30.29 10.38 18.08
CA TRP A 316 -30.89 9.48 19.06
C TRP A 316 -30.09 9.36 20.36
N PHE A 317 -28.85 9.86 20.35
CA PHE A 317 -27.89 9.71 21.43
C PHE A 317 -27.42 11.08 21.93
N GLY A 318 -27.05 11.15 23.19
CA GLY A 318 -26.54 12.40 23.77
C GLY A 318 -25.19 12.82 23.14
N ASN A 319 -24.83 14.07 23.35
CA ASN A 319 -23.60 14.66 22.87
C ASN A 319 -22.38 13.81 23.27
N LYS A 320 -21.33 13.84 22.41
CA LYS A 320 -20.11 13.03 22.56
C LYS A 320 -20.31 11.51 22.45
N SER A 321 -21.47 11.03 22.06
CA SER A 321 -21.70 9.59 21.81
C SER A 321 -20.89 9.10 20.62
N ARG A 322 -20.47 7.83 20.66
CA ARG A 322 -19.72 7.16 19.58
C ARG A 322 -20.37 5.85 19.22
N ILE A 323 -20.66 5.69 17.96
CA ILE A 323 -21.23 4.48 17.40
C ILE A 323 -20.25 3.90 16.38
N ILE A 324 -19.86 2.65 16.55
CA ILE A 324 -18.96 1.91 15.68
C ILE A 324 -19.75 0.78 15.05
N VAL A 325 -19.69 0.68 13.74
CA VAL A 325 -20.39 -0.36 12.97
C VAL A 325 -19.37 -1.15 12.20
N THR A 326 -19.33 -2.47 12.38
CA THR A 326 -18.51 -3.34 11.51
C THR A 326 -19.38 -4.02 10.48
N THR A 327 -18.92 -4.10 9.25
CA THR A 327 -19.65 -4.73 8.16
C THR A 327 -18.72 -5.21 7.05
N ARG A 328 -19.20 -6.15 6.25
CA ARG A 328 -18.58 -6.60 5.00
C ARG A 328 -19.08 -5.80 3.79
N ASN A 329 -20.19 -5.08 3.94
CA ASN A 329 -20.86 -4.36 2.86
C ASN A 329 -20.71 -2.84 3.01
N LYS A 330 -19.86 -2.23 2.18
CA LYS A 330 -19.62 -0.78 2.15
C LYS A 330 -20.88 0.02 1.81
N GLN A 331 -21.69 -0.49 0.89
CA GLN A 331 -22.89 0.19 0.44
C GLN A 331 -23.91 0.38 1.57
N LEU A 332 -23.97 -0.55 2.54
CA LEU A 332 -24.80 -0.42 3.74
C LEU A 332 -24.44 0.85 4.54
N LEU A 333 -23.15 1.10 4.76
CA LEU A 333 -22.67 2.30 5.47
C LEU A 333 -23.02 3.58 4.73
N ILE A 334 -22.80 3.58 3.40
CA ILE A 334 -23.11 4.74 2.54
C ILE A 334 -24.62 5.02 2.52
N SER A 335 -25.44 3.97 2.35
CA SER A 335 -26.90 4.09 2.30
C SER A 335 -27.50 4.55 3.63
N HIS A 336 -26.83 4.30 4.75
CA HIS A 336 -27.21 4.80 6.06
C HIS A 336 -26.76 6.24 6.33
N GLY A 337 -25.86 6.81 5.50
CA GLY A 337 -25.31 8.15 5.68
C GLY A 337 -24.06 8.19 6.57
N ILE A 338 -23.39 7.06 6.80
CA ILE A 338 -22.14 7.01 7.55
C ILE A 338 -20.99 7.43 6.63
N ASN A 339 -20.47 8.65 6.84
CA ASN A 339 -19.42 9.25 6.02
C ASN A 339 -17.99 8.88 6.49
N HIS A 340 -17.83 8.53 7.76
CA HIS A 340 -16.55 8.13 8.32
C HIS A 340 -16.38 6.61 8.20
N ILE A 341 -15.80 6.17 7.07
CA ILE A 341 -15.61 4.74 6.79
C ILE A 341 -14.12 4.41 6.84
N TYR A 342 -13.76 3.49 7.71
CA TYR A 342 -12.43 2.92 7.82
C TYR A 342 -12.36 1.62 7.01
N LYS A 343 -11.57 1.60 5.93
CA LYS A 343 -11.22 0.38 5.21
C LYS A 343 -10.05 -0.29 5.93
N VAL A 344 -10.26 -1.50 6.42
CA VAL A 344 -9.19 -2.28 7.05
C VAL A 344 -8.18 -2.71 5.99
N ALA A 345 -6.92 -2.37 6.19
CA ALA A 345 -5.82 -2.78 5.31
C ALA A 345 -5.39 -4.22 5.62
N PHE A 346 -4.88 -4.92 4.61
CA PHE A 346 -4.17 -6.18 4.83
C PHE A 346 -2.85 -5.91 5.56
N PRO A 347 -2.39 -6.83 6.42
CA PRO A 347 -1.06 -6.78 7.02
C PRO A 347 0.06 -6.68 5.98
N SER A 348 1.12 -5.97 6.30
CA SER A 348 2.36 -5.98 5.51
C SER A 348 2.97 -7.39 5.47
N ARG A 349 4.01 -7.60 4.66
CA ARG A 349 4.70 -8.89 4.63
C ARG A 349 5.31 -9.25 5.98
N GLU A 350 5.88 -8.28 6.66
CA GLU A 350 6.50 -8.42 7.97
C GLU A 350 5.46 -8.72 9.03
N GLU A 351 4.35 -7.98 9.06
CA GLU A 351 3.24 -8.23 9.98
C GLU A 351 2.58 -9.59 9.72
N ALA A 352 2.37 -9.97 8.46
CA ALA A 352 1.80 -11.26 8.10
C ALA A 352 2.69 -12.42 8.58
N LEU A 353 4.01 -12.32 8.38
CA LEU A 353 4.96 -13.32 8.86
C LEU A 353 4.95 -13.38 10.40
N ALA A 354 4.89 -12.24 11.08
CA ALA A 354 4.83 -12.18 12.53
C ALA A 354 3.53 -12.80 13.07
N ILE A 355 2.37 -12.51 12.47
CA ILE A 355 1.07 -13.14 12.84
C ILE A 355 1.14 -14.66 12.65
N PHE A 356 1.62 -15.12 11.50
CA PHE A 356 1.77 -16.55 11.24
C PHE A 356 2.70 -17.20 12.26
N SER A 357 3.87 -16.62 12.49
CA SER A 357 4.90 -17.13 13.40
C SER A 357 4.42 -17.20 14.85
N GLN A 358 3.67 -16.21 15.31
CA GLN A 358 3.06 -16.19 16.63
C GLN A 358 2.13 -17.41 16.85
N HIS A 359 1.40 -17.81 15.82
CA HIS A 359 0.52 -18.98 15.91
C HIS A 359 1.25 -20.31 15.69
N ALA A 360 2.28 -20.34 14.84
CA ALA A 360 3.06 -21.54 14.56
C ALA A 360 4.10 -21.84 15.65
N PHE A 361 4.82 -20.81 16.12
CA PHE A 361 5.98 -20.95 17.01
C PHE A 361 5.78 -20.34 18.41
N LYS A 362 4.72 -19.57 18.64
CA LYS A 362 4.50 -18.66 19.79
C LYS A 362 5.54 -17.54 19.89
N GLU A 363 6.21 -17.23 18.81
CA GLU A 363 7.22 -16.18 18.65
C GLU A 363 6.85 -15.29 17.46
N LEU A 364 7.36 -14.04 17.43
CA LEU A 364 7.07 -13.11 16.35
C LEU A 364 7.89 -13.34 15.08
N SER A 365 8.88 -14.22 15.14
CA SER A 365 9.75 -14.58 14.02
C SER A 365 9.91 -16.09 13.91
N PRO A 366 9.98 -16.64 12.69
CA PRO A 366 10.27 -18.06 12.50
C PRO A 366 11.74 -18.36 12.82
N SER A 367 12.05 -19.59 13.21
CA SER A 367 13.44 -20.07 13.24
C SER A 367 14.03 -20.10 11.82
N ASP A 368 15.35 -19.96 11.69
CA ASP A 368 16.03 -19.88 10.38
C ASP A 368 15.69 -21.07 9.48
N ASP A 369 15.55 -22.28 10.02
CA ASP A 369 15.22 -23.51 9.28
C ASP A 369 13.83 -23.50 8.64
N PHE A 370 12.87 -22.75 9.22
CA PHE A 370 11.48 -22.68 8.76
C PHE A 370 11.15 -21.37 8.07
N LYS A 371 12.09 -20.43 7.93
CA LYS A 371 11.83 -19.08 7.45
C LYS A 371 11.22 -19.02 6.06
N ASP A 372 11.78 -19.77 5.12
CA ASP A 372 11.29 -19.78 3.74
C ASP A 372 9.90 -20.41 3.64
N LEU A 373 9.68 -21.51 4.36
CA LEU A 373 8.37 -22.16 4.45
C LEU A 373 7.33 -21.26 5.10
N ALA A 374 7.67 -20.58 6.19
CA ALA A 374 6.77 -19.65 6.86
C ALA A 374 6.36 -18.47 5.95
N ILE A 375 7.28 -17.96 5.13
CA ILE A 375 7.00 -16.93 4.10
C ILE A 375 6.04 -17.50 3.05
N GLU A 376 6.24 -18.75 2.62
CA GLU A 376 5.39 -19.39 1.62
C GLU A 376 3.98 -19.62 2.16
N PHE A 377 3.81 -20.13 3.39
CA PHE A 377 2.50 -20.27 4.05
C PHE A 377 1.81 -18.93 4.25
N ALA A 378 2.52 -17.88 4.68
CA ALA A 378 1.97 -16.54 4.79
C ALA A 378 1.49 -16.00 3.43
N THR A 379 2.20 -16.34 2.35
CA THR A 379 1.83 -15.96 0.98
C THR A 379 0.57 -16.72 0.52
N ILE A 380 0.46 -18.02 0.80
CA ILE A 380 -0.75 -18.82 0.50
C ILE A 380 -1.96 -18.27 1.26
N ALA A 381 -1.80 -17.90 2.54
CA ALA A 381 -2.83 -17.22 3.33
C ALA A 381 -3.23 -15.84 2.75
N GLY A 382 -2.49 -15.32 1.77
CA GLY A 382 -2.73 -14.02 1.13
C GLY A 382 -2.67 -12.86 2.12
N HIS A 383 -1.91 -12.98 3.20
CA HIS A 383 -1.85 -12.03 4.31
C HIS A 383 -3.20 -11.81 5.04
N LEU A 384 -4.18 -12.71 4.88
CA LEU A 384 -5.44 -12.61 5.61
C LEU A 384 -5.24 -13.10 7.06
N PRO A 385 -5.50 -12.28 8.10
CA PRO A 385 -5.29 -12.67 9.50
C PRO A 385 -5.92 -14.01 9.90
N LEU A 386 -7.14 -14.29 9.40
CA LEU A 386 -7.79 -15.59 9.62
C LEU A 386 -6.95 -16.74 9.02
N GLY A 387 -6.51 -16.61 7.77
CA GLY A 387 -5.70 -17.62 7.09
C GLY A 387 -4.35 -17.81 7.79
N LEU A 388 -3.69 -16.73 8.17
CA LEU A 388 -2.41 -16.78 8.91
C LEU A 388 -2.56 -17.50 10.23
N ARG A 389 -3.64 -17.22 10.98
CA ARG A 389 -3.97 -17.90 12.24
C ARG A 389 -4.23 -19.38 12.05
N VAL A 390 -5.09 -19.73 11.10
CA VAL A 390 -5.49 -21.12 10.85
C VAL A 390 -4.27 -21.94 10.40
N PHE A 391 -3.54 -21.47 9.40
CA PHE A 391 -2.36 -22.17 8.90
C PHE A 391 -1.25 -22.24 9.97
N GLY A 392 -0.96 -21.14 10.67
CA GLY A 392 0.01 -21.15 11.75
C GLY A 392 -0.35 -22.12 12.87
N SER A 393 -1.62 -22.18 13.25
CA SER A 393 -2.10 -23.13 14.26
C SER A 393 -2.03 -24.58 13.79
N PHE A 394 -2.34 -24.83 12.52
CA PHE A 394 -2.27 -26.16 11.90
C PHE A 394 -0.82 -26.67 11.81
N MET A 395 0.13 -25.80 11.47
CA MET A 395 1.55 -26.15 11.34
C MET A 395 2.28 -26.27 12.68
N ARG A 396 1.65 -25.89 13.79
CA ARG A 396 2.30 -25.90 15.11
C ARG A 396 2.72 -27.30 15.52
N GLY A 397 4.01 -27.46 15.87
CA GLY A 397 4.57 -28.72 16.37
C GLY A 397 4.81 -29.78 15.31
N GLN A 398 4.58 -29.49 14.04
CA GLN A 398 4.89 -30.37 12.92
C GLN A 398 6.36 -30.24 12.51
N SER A 399 6.92 -31.30 11.95
CA SER A 399 8.27 -31.32 11.39
C SER A 399 8.35 -30.55 10.06
N LYS A 400 9.57 -30.24 9.63
CA LYS A 400 9.80 -29.54 8.35
C LYS A 400 9.29 -30.35 7.14
N ASP A 401 9.47 -31.66 7.16
CA ASP A 401 9.00 -32.56 6.09
C ASP A 401 7.46 -32.57 6.00
N GLU A 402 6.77 -32.50 7.15
CA GLU A 402 5.30 -32.39 7.19
C GLU A 402 4.82 -31.04 6.65
N TRP A 403 5.56 -29.96 6.93
CA TRP A 403 5.28 -28.64 6.35
C TRP A 403 5.40 -28.69 4.83
N GLU A 404 6.51 -29.23 4.30
CA GLU A 404 6.74 -29.36 2.86
C GLU A 404 5.68 -30.23 2.19
N ALA A 405 5.29 -31.34 2.82
CA ALA A 405 4.24 -32.25 2.31
C ALA A 405 2.84 -31.60 2.30
N SER A 406 2.57 -30.67 3.21
CA SER A 406 1.27 -29.98 3.33
C SER A 406 1.09 -28.87 2.28
N LEU A 407 2.17 -28.25 1.78
CA LEU A 407 2.14 -27.13 0.84
C LEU A 407 1.31 -27.39 -0.42
N PRO A 408 1.47 -28.50 -1.18
CA PRO A 408 0.69 -28.74 -2.39
C PRO A 408 -0.81 -28.82 -2.11
N THR A 409 -1.19 -29.42 -0.98
CA THR A 409 -2.59 -29.57 -0.59
C THR A 409 -3.21 -28.22 -0.22
N LEU A 410 -2.54 -27.40 0.56
CA LEU A 410 -3.03 -26.08 0.98
C LEU A 410 -3.02 -25.04 -0.17
N LYS A 411 -2.20 -25.25 -1.19
CA LYS A 411 -2.28 -24.44 -2.44
C LYS A 411 -3.54 -24.72 -3.25
N THR A 412 -4.09 -25.94 -3.14
CA THR A 412 -5.19 -26.42 -4.00
C THR A 412 -6.51 -26.57 -3.27
N ARG A 413 -6.50 -26.73 -1.95
CA ARG A 413 -7.69 -27.00 -1.13
C ARG A 413 -7.83 -25.99 -0.01
N LEU A 414 -9.06 -25.50 0.19
CA LEU A 414 -9.36 -24.54 1.26
C LEU A 414 -9.60 -25.27 2.58
N ASP A 415 -9.11 -24.69 3.68
CA ASP A 415 -9.39 -25.16 5.02
C ASP A 415 -10.87 -24.91 5.38
N GLY A 416 -11.51 -25.85 6.08
CA GLY A 416 -12.94 -25.78 6.37
C GLY A 416 -13.37 -24.61 7.27
N GLU A 417 -12.50 -24.12 8.20
CA GLU A 417 -12.80 -22.91 8.98
C GLU A 417 -12.75 -21.66 8.10
N ILE A 418 -11.76 -21.58 7.24
CA ILE A 418 -11.60 -20.46 6.30
C ILE A 418 -12.77 -20.46 5.31
N GLU A 419 -13.11 -21.63 4.78
CA GLU A 419 -14.21 -21.80 3.85
C GLU A 419 -15.53 -21.31 4.43
N LYS A 420 -15.90 -21.76 5.63
CA LYS A 420 -17.13 -21.33 6.33
C LYS A 420 -17.26 -19.81 6.40
N VAL A 421 -16.20 -19.12 6.79
CA VAL A 421 -16.22 -17.68 6.97
C VAL A 421 -16.32 -16.93 5.63
N LEU A 422 -15.60 -17.40 4.59
CA LEU A 422 -15.60 -16.76 3.27
C LEU A 422 -16.88 -17.06 2.50
N ARG A 423 -17.45 -18.26 2.65
CA ARG A 423 -18.63 -18.74 1.92
C ARG A 423 -19.87 -17.89 2.21
N VAL A 424 -20.02 -17.35 3.42
CA VAL A 424 -21.11 -16.42 3.78
C VAL A 424 -21.18 -15.23 2.82
N GLY A 425 -20.03 -14.70 2.41
CA GLY A 425 -19.97 -13.59 1.44
C GLY A 425 -20.46 -13.99 0.04
N TYR A 426 -20.13 -15.20 -0.41
CA TYR A 426 -20.52 -15.74 -1.70
C TYR A 426 -22.01 -16.17 -1.71
N ASP A 427 -22.48 -16.90 -0.69
CA ASP A 427 -23.84 -17.43 -0.64
C ASP A 427 -24.90 -16.34 -0.65
N GLY A 428 -24.62 -15.20 -0.02
CA GLY A 428 -25.47 -14.02 -0.03
C GLY A 428 -25.52 -13.22 -1.35
N LEU A 429 -24.81 -13.65 -2.41
CA LEU A 429 -24.85 -13.00 -3.71
C LEU A 429 -26.09 -13.42 -4.52
N HIS A 430 -26.53 -12.51 -5.41
CA HIS A 430 -27.50 -12.86 -6.45
C HIS A 430 -26.88 -13.87 -7.45
N LYS A 431 -27.73 -14.62 -8.17
CA LYS A 431 -27.29 -15.65 -9.12
C LYS A 431 -26.27 -15.12 -10.15
N ASP A 432 -26.50 -13.95 -10.71
CA ASP A 432 -25.63 -13.35 -11.74
C ASP A 432 -24.30 -12.89 -11.15
N ASP A 433 -24.33 -12.32 -9.93
CA ASP A 433 -23.11 -11.93 -9.20
C ASP A 433 -22.27 -13.14 -8.78
N LYS A 434 -22.92 -14.28 -8.45
CA LYS A 434 -22.25 -15.58 -8.22
C LYS A 434 -21.51 -16.05 -9.48
N ALA A 435 -22.18 -15.97 -10.63
CA ALA A 435 -21.57 -16.33 -11.91
C ALA A 435 -20.36 -15.41 -12.22
N LEU A 436 -20.51 -14.09 -12.06
CA LEU A 436 -19.41 -13.14 -12.25
C LEU A 436 -18.25 -13.39 -11.28
N PHE A 437 -18.53 -13.69 -10.01
CA PHE A 437 -17.53 -14.07 -9.02
C PHE A 437 -16.72 -15.29 -9.50
N LEU A 438 -17.38 -16.34 -10.01
CA LEU A 438 -16.69 -17.54 -10.51
C LEU A 438 -15.85 -17.26 -11.75
N HIS A 439 -16.31 -16.40 -12.68
CA HIS A 439 -15.52 -15.98 -13.84
C HIS A 439 -14.24 -15.26 -13.40
N ILE A 440 -14.34 -14.36 -12.42
CA ILE A 440 -13.16 -13.64 -11.90
C ILE A 440 -12.23 -14.61 -11.16
N ALA A 441 -12.77 -15.47 -10.29
CA ALA A 441 -11.99 -16.42 -9.50
C ALA A 441 -11.21 -17.41 -10.37
N CYS A 442 -11.83 -17.87 -11.46
CA CYS A 442 -11.28 -18.92 -12.31
C CYS A 442 -10.44 -18.39 -13.48
N LEU A 443 -10.82 -17.23 -14.07
CA LEU A 443 -10.25 -16.80 -15.34
C LEU A 443 -9.68 -15.38 -15.34
N PHE A 444 -10.33 -14.42 -14.66
CA PHE A 444 -10.12 -12.99 -14.93
C PHE A 444 -9.54 -12.18 -13.77
N ASN A 445 -9.02 -12.83 -12.71
CA ASN A 445 -8.32 -12.11 -11.65
C ASN A 445 -7.04 -11.44 -12.20
N GLY A 446 -6.78 -10.21 -11.79
CA GLY A 446 -5.64 -9.42 -12.25
C GLY A 446 -5.88 -8.66 -13.56
N HIS A 447 -7.06 -8.79 -14.19
CA HIS A 447 -7.40 -8.09 -15.42
C HIS A 447 -8.08 -6.75 -15.17
N HIS A 448 -8.01 -5.86 -16.17
CA HIS A 448 -8.68 -4.59 -16.13
C HIS A 448 -10.21 -4.75 -16.26
N GLU A 449 -11.00 -3.93 -15.58
CA GLU A 449 -12.47 -4.03 -15.58
C GLU A 449 -13.09 -3.97 -16.98
N THR A 450 -12.53 -3.15 -17.89
CA THR A 450 -13.01 -3.07 -19.27
C THR A 450 -12.80 -4.37 -20.03
N TYR A 451 -11.71 -5.08 -19.76
CA TYR A 451 -11.44 -6.38 -20.35
C TYR A 451 -12.45 -7.43 -19.83
N VAL A 452 -12.71 -7.47 -18.53
CA VAL A 452 -13.69 -8.41 -17.96
C VAL A 452 -15.09 -8.16 -18.52
N LYS A 453 -15.49 -6.87 -18.66
CA LYS A 453 -16.76 -6.49 -19.29
C LYS A 453 -16.89 -6.99 -20.74
N GLN A 454 -15.79 -7.06 -21.47
CA GLN A 454 -15.76 -7.56 -22.85
C GLN A 454 -15.79 -9.09 -22.94
N MET A 455 -15.18 -9.77 -21.95
CA MET A 455 -15.06 -11.22 -21.94
C MET A 455 -16.30 -11.92 -21.40
N VAL A 456 -16.90 -11.41 -20.32
CA VAL A 456 -18.06 -12.08 -19.70
C VAL A 456 -19.30 -11.89 -20.56
N VAL A 457 -19.95 -12.99 -20.89
CA VAL A 457 -21.21 -12.99 -21.63
C VAL A 457 -22.32 -12.60 -20.68
N ALA A 458 -22.90 -11.42 -20.89
CA ALA A 458 -24.10 -10.96 -20.18
C ALA A 458 -25.10 -10.41 -21.21
N ASN A 459 -26.37 -10.42 -20.85
CA ASN A 459 -27.42 -9.87 -21.69
C ASN A 459 -27.28 -8.35 -21.89
N ASN A 460 -26.52 -7.70 -20.99
CA ASN A 460 -26.37 -6.27 -20.95
C ASN A 460 -25.02 -5.89 -20.26
N GLU A 461 -24.22 -5.00 -20.85
CA GLU A 461 -22.97 -4.51 -20.24
C GLU A 461 -23.17 -3.81 -18.88
N LEU A 462 -24.34 -3.22 -18.65
CA LEU A 462 -24.71 -2.57 -17.40
C LEU A 462 -24.76 -3.57 -16.24
N ASP A 463 -25.20 -4.81 -16.48
CA ASP A 463 -25.33 -5.84 -15.45
C ASP A 463 -23.94 -6.23 -14.91
N ILE A 464 -22.92 -6.35 -15.78
CA ILE A 464 -21.55 -6.65 -15.36
C ILE A 464 -20.96 -5.50 -14.54
N SER A 465 -21.19 -4.26 -14.95
CA SER A 465 -20.68 -3.09 -14.22
C SER A 465 -21.30 -2.96 -12.83
N PHE A 466 -22.60 -3.27 -12.71
CA PHE A 466 -23.30 -3.34 -11.44
C PHE A 466 -22.77 -4.51 -10.58
N GLY A 467 -22.63 -5.71 -11.14
CA GLY A 467 -22.09 -6.88 -10.46
C GLY A 467 -20.67 -6.66 -9.94
N LEU A 468 -19.78 -6.04 -10.72
CA LEU A 468 -18.43 -5.67 -10.27
C LEU A 468 -18.48 -4.72 -9.06
N LYS A 469 -19.38 -3.75 -9.06
CA LYS A 469 -19.59 -2.85 -7.94
C LYS A 469 -20.10 -3.60 -6.71
N VAL A 470 -21.08 -4.49 -6.87
CA VAL A 470 -21.62 -5.34 -5.77
C VAL A 470 -20.51 -6.18 -5.16
N LEU A 471 -19.70 -6.85 -5.98
CA LEU A 471 -18.58 -7.65 -5.49
C LEU A 471 -17.54 -6.80 -4.75
N ALA A 472 -17.23 -5.60 -5.24
CA ALA A 472 -16.31 -4.68 -4.59
C ALA A 472 -16.86 -4.12 -3.27
N ASP A 473 -18.14 -3.71 -3.24
CA ASP A 473 -18.81 -3.20 -2.04
C ASP A 473 -18.92 -4.27 -0.94
N ARG A 474 -19.07 -5.55 -1.33
CA ARG A 474 -19.03 -6.71 -0.41
C ARG A 474 -17.62 -7.19 -0.06
N SER A 475 -16.58 -6.48 -0.49
CA SER A 475 -15.18 -6.82 -0.25
C SER A 475 -14.74 -8.18 -0.80
N LEU A 476 -15.40 -8.70 -1.83
CA LEU A 476 -15.06 -9.94 -2.51
C LEU A 476 -14.01 -9.72 -3.61
N ILE A 477 -13.95 -8.50 -4.15
CA ILE A 477 -12.89 -8.04 -5.05
C ILE A 477 -12.45 -6.64 -4.63
N GLN A 478 -11.28 -6.23 -5.12
CA GLN A 478 -10.80 -4.86 -5.06
C GLN A 478 -10.57 -4.35 -6.49
N ILE A 479 -11.08 -3.16 -6.80
CA ILE A 479 -10.79 -2.48 -8.05
C ILE A 479 -9.82 -1.34 -7.70
N TYR A 480 -8.61 -1.38 -8.29
CA TYR A 480 -7.59 -0.34 -8.10
C TYR A 480 -7.90 0.91 -8.93
N GLU A 481 -7.23 2.03 -8.66
CA GLU A 481 -7.40 3.30 -9.39
C GLU A 481 -7.11 3.17 -10.89
N ASN A 482 -6.22 2.26 -11.28
CA ASN A 482 -5.93 1.94 -12.67
C ASN A 482 -6.97 1.02 -13.33
N GLY A 483 -8.07 0.67 -12.63
CA GLY A 483 -9.13 -0.21 -13.12
C GLY A 483 -8.82 -1.71 -13.04
N THR A 484 -7.70 -2.14 -12.47
CA THR A 484 -7.37 -3.56 -12.32
C THR A 484 -8.21 -4.21 -11.22
N ILE A 485 -8.86 -5.33 -11.54
CA ILE A 485 -9.63 -6.14 -10.59
C ILE A 485 -8.70 -7.14 -9.91
N MET A 486 -8.71 -7.14 -8.58
CA MET A 486 -7.98 -8.12 -7.78
C MET A 486 -8.90 -8.82 -6.81
N MET A 487 -8.85 -10.14 -6.83
CA MET A 487 -9.52 -11.03 -5.88
C MET A 487 -8.47 -11.67 -4.97
N HIS A 488 -8.75 -11.71 -3.69
CA HIS A 488 -7.86 -12.35 -2.70
C HIS A 488 -7.67 -13.84 -3.00
N SER A 489 -6.46 -14.40 -2.78
CA SER A 489 -6.13 -15.79 -3.09
C SER A 489 -7.09 -16.81 -2.48
N LEU A 490 -7.47 -16.63 -1.22
CA LEU A 490 -8.43 -17.53 -0.55
C LEU A 490 -9.85 -17.43 -1.13
N LEU A 491 -10.27 -16.27 -1.65
CA LEU A 491 -11.54 -16.13 -2.37
C LEU A 491 -11.48 -16.79 -3.75
N GLN A 492 -10.31 -16.79 -4.41
CA GLN A 492 -10.12 -17.56 -5.62
C GLN A 492 -10.21 -19.07 -5.34
N GLN A 493 -9.57 -19.53 -4.27
CA GLN A 493 -9.68 -20.94 -3.84
C GLN A 493 -11.13 -21.30 -3.54
N LEU A 494 -11.89 -20.46 -2.83
CA LEU A 494 -13.32 -20.67 -2.62
C LEU A 494 -14.08 -20.81 -3.94
N GLY A 495 -13.83 -19.92 -4.92
CA GLY A 495 -14.48 -20.02 -6.23
C GLY A 495 -14.17 -21.33 -6.94
N ARG A 496 -12.94 -21.80 -6.85
CA ARG A 496 -12.52 -23.09 -7.42
C ARG A 496 -13.16 -24.29 -6.71
N GLU A 497 -13.29 -24.25 -5.37
CA GLU A 497 -14.01 -25.29 -4.62
C GLU A 497 -15.51 -25.31 -4.96
N VAL A 498 -16.16 -24.17 -5.06
CA VAL A 498 -17.56 -24.07 -5.51
C VAL A 498 -17.74 -24.70 -6.88
N VAL A 499 -16.82 -24.46 -7.81
CA VAL A 499 -16.86 -25.10 -9.14
C VAL A 499 -16.63 -26.61 -9.04
N ARG A 500 -15.73 -27.08 -8.18
CA ARG A 500 -15.45 -28.49 -7.96
C ARG A 500 -16.65 -29.24 -7.37
N GLU A 501 -17.39 -28.62 -6.47
CA GLU A 501 -18.61 -29.16 -5.86
C GLU A 501 -19.74 -29.39 -6.86
N GLN A 502 -19.73 -28.69 -8.02
CA GLN A 502 -20.72 -28.92 -9.08
C GLN A 502 -20.73 -30.37 -9.57
N SER A 503 -19.56 -31.03 -9.57
CA SER A 503 -19.42 -32.45 -9.84
C SER A 503 -18.08 -32.96 -9.30
N LEU A 504 -18.10 -33.79 -8.26
CA LEU A 504 -16.88 -34.25 -7.60
C LEU A 504 -16.12 -35.27 -8.45
N TYR A 505 -16.83 -36.13 -9.15
CA TYR A 505 -16.25 -37.28 -9.84
C TYR A 505 -16.16 -37.15 -11.35
N GLU A 506 -16.92 -36.24 -11.95
CA GLU A 506 -16.99 -36.02 -13.39
C GLU A 506 -16.60 -34.57 -13.75
N PRO A 507 -15.30 -34.25 -13.87
CA PRO A 507 -14.84 -32.88 -14.14
C PRO A 507 -15.51 -32.27 -15.39
N GLY A 508 -15.75 -33.06 -16.43
CA GLY A 508 -16.41 -32.62 -17.65
C GLY A 508 -17.85 -32.09 -17.51
N LYS A 509 -18.46 -32.17 -16.33
CA LYS A 509 -19.77 -31.60 -15.97
C LYS A 509 -19.68 -30.27 -15.23
N ARG A 510 -18.47 -29.74 -14.95
CA ARG A 510 -18.27 -28.47 -14.27
C ARG A 510 -18.25 -27.32 -15.27
N GLN A 511 -18.53 -26.11 -14.79
CA GLN A 511 -18.47 -24.90 -15.62
C GLN A 511 -17.04 -24.52 -16.01
N PHE A 512 -16.07 -24.71 -15.12
CA PHE A 512 -14.67 -24.37 -15.37
C PHE A 512 -13.75 -25.53 -15.01
N LEU A 513 -12.74 -25.77 -15.86
CA LEU A 513 -11.69 -26.74 -15.66
C LEU A 513 -10.35 -26.01 -15.49
N MET A 514 -9.64 -26.25 -14.38
CA MET A 514 -8.41 -25.54 -14.04
C MET A 514 -7.30 -26.45 -13.50
N ASN A 515 -7.54 -27.74 -13.38
CA ASN A 515 -6.56 -28.69 -12.93
C ASN A 515 -5.96 -29.44 -14.13
N ALA A 516 -4.62 -29.51 -14.23
CA ALA A 516 -3.93 -30.10 -15.35
C ALA A 516 -4.32 -31.58 -15.58
N ARG A 517 -4.38 -32.39 -14.52
CA ARG A 517 -4.75 -33.82 -14.61
C ARG A 517 -6.19 -34.03 -15.09
N GLU A 518 -7.12 -33.20 -14.58
CA GLU A 518 -8.53 -33.25 -14.97
C GLU A 518 -8.71 -32.85 -16.44
N ILE A 519 -8.02 -31.79 -16.89
CA ILE A 519 -8.04 -31.35 -18.31
C ILE A 519 -7.44 -32.44 -19.21
N CYS A 520 -6.30 -33.01 -18.83
CA CYS A 520 -5.70 -34.13 -19.55
C CYS A 520 -6.70 -35.29 -19.72
N GLY A 521 -7.30 -35.76 -18.62
CA GLY A 521 -8.27 -36.87 -18.66
C GLY A 521 -9.49 -36.56 -19.52
N VAL A 522 -10.02 -35.36 -19.41
CA VAL A 522 -11.19 -34.89 -20.15
C VAL A 522 -10.93 -34.78 -21.66
N LEU A 523 -9.77 -34.18 -22.05
CA LEU A 523 -9.41 -33.99 -23.45
C LEU A 523 -8.94 -35.27 -24.16
N SER A 524 -8.29 -36.18 -23.41
CA SER A 524 -7.85 -37.47 -23.98
C SER A 524 -9.00 -38.46 -24.17
N ASN A 525 -9.95 -38.50 -23.21
CA ASN A 525 -11.02 -39.51 -23.18
C ASN A 525 -12.36 -39.02 -23.75
N ASN A 526 -12.43 -37.74 -24.16
CA ASN A 526 -13.65 -37.12 -24.69
C ASN A 526 -14.85 -37.23 -23.72
N THR A 527 -14.62 -37.01 -22.40
CA THR A 527 -15.62 -37.13 -21.33
C THR A 527 -16.31 -35.82 -20.95
N VAL A 528 -16.34 -34.89 -21.87
CA VAL A 528 -16.91 -33.52 -21.67
C VAL A 528 -18.38 -33.45 -21.99
N THR A 529 -19.03 -32.44 -21.37
CA THR A 529 -20.43 -32.09 -21.61
C THR A 529 -20.58 -30.65 -22.04
N GLU A 530 -21.80 -30.27 -22.42
CA GLU A 530 -22.15 -28.89 -22.78
C GLU A 530 -22.07 -27.88 -21.60
N THR A 531 -21.87 -28.35 -20.36
CA THR A 531 -21.79 -27.49 -19.17
C THR A 531 -20.48 -26.72 -19.06
N VAL A 532 -19.41 -27.19 -19.74
CA VAL A 532 -18.08 -26.57 -19.69
C VAL A 532 -18.10 -25.24 -20.44
N LEU A 533 -17.85 -24.15 -19.73
CA LEU A 533 -17.76 -22.79 -20.27
C LEU A 533 -16.30 -22.36 -20.50
N GLY A 534 -15.38 -22.86 -19.71
CA GLY A 534 -13.98 -22.46 -19.80
C GLY A 534 -12.98 -23.46 -19.27
N MET A 535 -11.81 -23.44 -19.88
CA MET A 535 -10.62 -24.17 -19.43
C MET A 535 -9.47 -23.21 -19.24
N SER A 536 -8.75 -23.30 -18.11
CA SER A 536 -7.55 -22.49 -17.85
C SER A 536 -6.52 -23.30 -17.11
N VAL A 537 -5.34 -23.48 -17.70
CA VAL A 537 -4.25 -24.26 -17.09
C VAL A 537 -2.89 -23.71 -17.51
N ASP A 538 -1.95 -23.74 -16.57
CA ASP A 538 -0.54 -23.61 -16.89
C ASP A 538 -0.05 -24.92 -17.50
N MET A 539 0.45 -24.86 -18.72
CA MET A 539 0.93 -26.06 -19.43
C MET A 539 2.19 -26.63 -18.79
N CYS A 540 2.85 -25.90 -17.91
CA CYS A 540 3.99 -26.40 -17.13
C CYS A 540 3.54 -27.39 -16.03
N ASP A 541 2.27 -27.33 -15.62
CA ASP A 541 1.69 -28.19 -14.58
C ASP A 541 1.35 -29.61 -15.07
N PHE A 542 1.46 -29.90 -16.38
CA PHE A 542 1.32 -31.28 -16.89
C PHE A 542 2.53 -32.11 -16.50
N ASP A 543 2.30 -33.30 -15.95
CA ASP A 543 3.37 -34.22 -15.53
C ASP A 543 4.03 -34.89 -16.73
N GLU A 544 3.22 -35.35 -17.71
CA GLU A 544 3.64 -36.17 -18.87
C GLU A 544 3.04 -35.65 -20.17
N ASP A 545 3.60 -36.14 -21.31
CA ASP A 545 3.05 -35.89 -22.64
C ASP A 545 1.69 -36.57 -22.77
N PHE A 546 0.67 -35.88 -23.27
CA PHE A 546 -0.64 -36.46 -23.55
C PHE A 546 -1.20 -36.02 -24.90
N TYR A 547 -2.07 -36.85 -25.44
CA TYR A 547 -2.70 -36.62 -26.75
C TYR A 547 -4.13 -36.13 -26.56
N ILE A 548 -4.46 -35.01 -27.20
CA ILE A 548 -5.82 -34.52 -27.30
C ILE A 548 -6.56 -35.37 -28.35
N SER A 549 -7.73 -35.86 -28.02
CA SER A 549 -8.61 -36.54 -28.97
C SER A 549 -9.02 -35.59 -30.10
N GLU A 550 -9.10 -36.07 -31.35
CA GLU A 550 -9.60 -35.31 -32.52
C GLU A 550 -10.97 -34.71 -32.24
N LYS A 551 -11.82 -35.42 -31.49
CA LYS A 551 -13.19 -35.04 -31.14
C LYS A 551 -13.34 -34.36 -29.77
N ALA A 552 -12.24 -34.03 -29.11
CA ALA A 552 -12.22 -33.55 -27.74
C ALA A 552 -13.15 -32.33 -27.49
N PHE A 553 -13.37 -31.47 -28.49
CA PHE A 553 -14.17 -30.28 -28.38
C PHE A 553 -15.59 -30.40 -29.00
N GLU A 554 -15.95 -31.50 -29.62
CA GLU A 554 -17.25 -31.65 -30.33
C GLU A 554 -18.46 -31.56 -29.38
N ASN A 555 -18.34 -32.07 -28.17
CA ASN A 555 -19.40 -32.04 -27.14
C ASN A 555 -19.40 -30.75 -26.30
N MET A 556 -18.40 -29.84 -26.47
CA MET A 556 -18.28 -28.60 -25.69
C MET A 556 -18.94 -27.43 -26.42
N ARG A 557 -20.21 -27.50 -26.73
CA ARG A 557 -20.91 -26.47 -27.54
C ARG A 557 -20.96 -25.11 -26.88
N ASN A 558 -20.91 -25.07 -25.53
CA ASN A 558 -20.96 -23.85 -24.73
C ASN A 558 -19.57 -23.37 -24.28
N LEU A 559 -18.50 -24.02 -24.72
CA LEU A 559 -17.14 -23.58 -24.37
C LEU A 559 -16.82 -22.25 -25.05
N ILE A 560 -16.50 -21.23 -24.27
CA ILE A 560 -16.22 -19.86 -24.71
C ILE A 560 -14.83 -19.39 -24.33
N TYR A 561 -14.15 -20.07 -23.40
CA TYR A 561 -12.82 -19.70 -22.95
C TYR A 561 -11.86 -20.89 -22.98
N ILE A 562 -10.79 -20.76 -23.73
CA ILE A 562 -9.61 -21.65 -23.68
C ILE A 562 -8.41 -20.79 -23.31
N ARG A 563 -7.72 -21.18 -22.23
CA ARG A 563 -6.52 -20.52 -21.75
C ARG A 563 -5.46 -21.56 -21.36
N PHE A 564 -4.67 -22.00 -22.33
CA PHE A 564 -3.51 -22.86 -22.16
C PHE A 564 -2.25 -22.01 -22.26
N TYR A 565 -1.72 -21.58 -21.11
CA TYR A 565 -0.59 -20.67 -21.04
C TYR A 565 0.64 -21.34 -20.41
N ARG A 566 1.82 -20.72 -20.55
CA ARG A 566 3.08 -21.21 -19.99
C ARG A 566 3.70 -20.15 -19.08
N SER A 567 3.88 -20.49 -17.79
CA SER A 567 4.59 -19.63 -16.84
C SER A 567 6.10 -19.65 -17.06
N ASN A 568 6.65 -20.75 -17.58
CA ASN A 568 8.05 -20.91 -17.92
C ASN A 568 8.22 -21.25 -19.40
N GLU A 569 8.82 -20.35 -20.17
CA GLU A 569 9.03 -20.53 -21.61
C GLU A 569 10.03 -21.66 -21.96
N ALA A 570 10.89 -22.04 -21.02
CA ALA A 570 11.88 -23.10 -21.25
C ALA A 570 11.28 -24.51 -21.24
N ASP A 571 10.08 -24.70 -20.66
CA ASP A 571 9.44 -26.00 -20.56
C ASP A 571 8.90 -26.47 -21.91
N LYS A 572 9.06 -27.79 -22.18
CA LYS A 572 8.56 -28.39 -23.40
C LYS A 572 7.02 -28.44 -23.37
N ASN A 573 6.40 -28.23 -24.53
CA ASN A 573 4.97 -28.45 -24.66
C ASN A 573 4.66 -29.96 -24.61
N LYS A 574 3.96 -30.37 -23.55
CA LYS A 574 3.55 -31.76 -23.30
C LYS A 574 2.22 -32.12 -23.95
N MET A 575 1.49 -31.14 -24.47
CA MET A 575 0.20 -31.32 -25.14
C MET A 575 0.42 -31.62 -26.63
N LYS A 576 -0.04 -32.76 -27.09
CA LYS A 576 0.10 -33.23 -28.46
C LYS A 576 -1.26 -33.26 -29.16
N LEU A 577 -1.27 -32.83 -30.40
CA LEU A 577 -2.43 -32.94 -31.30
C LEU A 577 -2.25 -34.09 -32.29
N PRO A 578 -3.35 -34.66 -32.84
CA PRO A 578 -3.32 -35.57 -33.98
C PRO A 578 -2.59 -34.94 -35.17
N GLU A 579 -2.02 -35.75 -36.05
CA GLU A 579 -1.31 -35.27 -37.25
C GLU A 579 -2.21 -34.45 -38.17
N GLU A 580 -3.49 -34.76 -38.23
CA GLU A 580 -4.50 -34.08 -39.05
C GLU A 580 -5.01 -32.78 -38.35
N GLY A 581 -4.56 -32.53 -37.11
CA GLY A 581 -5.00 -31.42 -36.25
C GLY A 581 -6.34 -31.71 -35.56
N LEU A 582 -7.03 -30.65 -35.15
CA LEU A 582 -8.35 -30.73 -34.55
C LEU A 582 -9.43 -30.62 -35.63
N GLY A 583 -10.41 -31.49 -35.60
CA GLY A 583 -11.55 -31.43 -36.53
C GLY A 583 -12.49 -30.25 -36.29
N TYR A 584 -12.60 -29.83 -35.02
CA TYR A 584 -13.54 -28.80 -34.57
C TYR A 584 -13.00 -28.01 -33.39
N LEU A 585 -13.28 -26.72 -33.39
CA LEU A 585 -13.19 -25.84 -32.23
C LEU A 585 -14.52 -25.07 -32.08
N PRO A 586 -15.02 -24.90 -30.83
CA PRO A 586 -16.27 -24.18 -30.61
C PRO A 586 -16.12 -22.67 -30.86
N GLN A 587 -17.23 -21.93 -30.73
CA GLN A 587 -17.26 -20.50 -30.92
C GLN A 587 -16.72 -19.78 -29.68
N LEU A 588 -15.43 -19.53 -29.66
CA LEU A 588 -14.71 -18.95 -28.52
C LEU A 588 -14.78 -17.42 -28.48
N ARG A 589 -14.71 -16.84 -27.26
CA ARG A 589 -14.43 -15.44 -27.02
C ARG A 589 -12.96 -15.21 -26.65
N LEU A 590 -12.36 -16.12 -25.91
CA LEU A 590 -10.95 -16.12 -25.56
C LEU A 590 -10.34 -17.43 -26.03
N MET A 591 -9.33 -17.32 -26.87
CA MET A 591 -8.45 -18.42 -27.24
C MET A 591 -7.01 -18.00 -26.92
N GLN A 592 -6.48 -18.51 -25.82
CA GLN A 592 -5.07 -18.48 -25.52
C GLN A 592 -4.54 -19.91 -25.56
N TRP A 593 -3.62 -20.16 -26.48
CA TRP A 593 -2.97 -21.45 -26.62
C TRP A 593 -1.50 -21.26 -26.95
N ASP A 594 -0.69 -21.08 -25.91
CA ASP A 594 0.74 -20.89 -26.06
C ASP A 594 1.40 -22.16 -26.64
N ALA A 595 2.36 -21.98 -27.51
CA ALA A 595 3.07 -23.10 -28.18
C ALA A 595 2.14 -24.08 -28.89
N TYR A 596 1.08 -23.59 -29.55
CA TYR A 596 0.18 -24.43 -30.36
C TYR A 596 0.98 -25.29 -31.33
N PRO A 597 0.78 -26.64 -31.30
CA PRO A 597 1.74 -27.54 -31.94
C PRO A 597 1.53 -27.76 -33.44
N HIS A 598 0.41 -27.28 -34.03
CA HIS A 598 0.08 -27.49 -35.44
C HIS A 598 0.40 -26.23 -36.27
N VAL A 599 0.47 -26.42 -37.63
CA VAL A 599 0.88 -25.36 -38.55
C VAL A 599 -0.27 -24.45 -39.02
N PHE A 600 -1.52 -24.81 -38.75
CA PHE A 600 -2.73 -24.02 -39.01
C PHE A 600 -3.84 -24.36 -38.01
N LEU A 601 -4.85 -23.46 -37.88
CA LEU A 601 -6.06 -23.69 -37.10
C LEU A 601 -7.09 -24.49 -37.88
N PRO A 602 -8.02 -25.22 -37.21
CA PRO A 602 -9.07 -25.99 -37.90
C PRO A 602 -9.87 -25.12 -38.87
N SER A 603 -10.16 -25.67 -40.07
CA SER A 603 -10.90 -24.95 -41.11
C SER A 603 -12.33 -24.58 -40.73
N ARG A 604 -12.92 -25.30 -39.77
CA ARG A 604 -14.27 -25.09 -39.22
C ARG A 604 -14.28 -24.19 -37.97
N PHE A 605 -13.13 -23.60 -37.58
CA PHE A 605 -13.07 -22.67 -36.45
C PHE A 605 -13.86 -21.38 -36.75
N ARG A 606 -14.82 -21.06 -35.87
CA ARG A 606 -15.67 -19.86 -36.01
C ARG A 606 -15.14 -18.72 -35.16
N THR A 607 -14.87 -17.60 -35.80
CA THR A 607 -14.19 -16.45 -35.19
C THR A 607 -15.12 -15.26 -34.86
N GLU A 608 -16.42 -15.36 -35.12
CA GLU A 608 -17.38 -14.25 -35.01
C GLU A 608 -17.43 -13.63 -33.62
N CYS A 609 -17.33 -14.45 -32.58
CA CYS A 609 -17.38 -14.02 -31.19
C CYS A 609 -16.01 -13.77 -30.55
N LEU A 610 -14.92 -14.06 -31.29
CA LEU A 610 -13.57 -14.04 -30.76
C LEU A 610 -13.15 -12.61 -30.42
N VAL A 611 -12.87 -12.36 -29.13
CA VAL A 611 -12.41 -11.07 -28.60
C VAL A 611 -10.89 -11.07 -28.45
N GLU A 612 -10.31 -12.18 -28.04
CA GLU A 612 -8.86 -12.35 -27.90
C GLU A 612 -8.38 -13.65 -28.52
N LEU A 613 -7.34 -13.52 -29.31
CA LEU A 613 -6.57 -14.61 -29.89
C LEU A 613 -5.11 -14.48 -29.47
N ASN A 614 -4.64 -15.36 -28.61
CA ASN A 614 -3.24 -15.46 -28.24
C ASN A 614 -2.71 -16.85 -28.63
N MET A 615 -1.79 -16.87 -29.59
CA MET A 615 -1.16 -18.08 -30.12
C MET A 615 0.36 -17.93 -30.08
N SER A 616 0.87 -17.34 -28.99
CA SER A 616 2.30 -17.09 -28.86
C SER A 616 3.12 -18.38 -28.87
N HIS A 617 4.37 -18.30 -29.35
CA HIS A 617 5.28 -19.45 -29.45
C HIS A 617 4.77 -20.62 -30.32
N SER A 618 3.75 -20.43 -31.15
CA SER A 618 3.14 -21.48 -31.93
C SER A 618 4.02 -21.93 -33.10
N LYS A 619 3.74 -23.15 -33.64
CA LYS A 619 4.34 -23.64 -34.86
C LYS A 619 3.59 -23.18 -36.12
N LEU A 620 2.64 -22.28 -35.99
CA LEU A 620 1.83 -21.77 -37.07
C LEU A 620 2.70 -21.23 -38.21
N LYS A 621 2.40 -21.62 -39.45
CA LYS A 621 2.86 -20.96 -40.68
C LYS A 621 1.86 -19.92 -41.18
N MET A 622 0.58 -20.20 -41.00
CA MET A 622 -0.55 -19.30 -41.22
C MET A 622 -1.68 -19.66 -40.24
N LEU A 623 -2.58 -18.76 -39.96
CA LEU A 623 -3.71 -19.00 -39.07
C LEU A 623 -4.77 -19.89 -39.76
N TRP A 624 -5.20 -19.46 -40.95
CA TRP A 624 -6.18 -20.13 -41.81
C TRP A 624 -5.88 -19.77 -43.25
N GLY A 625 -6.49 -20.53 -44.20
CA GLY A 625 -6.33 -20.27 -45.64
C GLY A 625 -6.93 -18.95 -46.10
N ASP A 626 -6.98 -18.74 -47.44
CA ASP A 626 -7.32 -17.45 -48.08
C ASP A 626 -8.73 -16.90 -47.82
N ASN A 627 -9.61 -17.64 -47.17
CA ASN A 627 -10.95 -17.16 -46.84
C ASN A 627 -10.89 -16.13 -45.72
N ALA A 628 -11.44 -14.93 -45.99
CA ALA A 628 -11.61 -13.89 -44.96
C ALA A 628 -12.49 -14.41 -43.82
N GLN A 629 -12.01 -14.33 -42.61
CA GLN A 629 -12.73 -14.71 -41.41
C GLN A 629 -13.44 -13.49 -40.80
N PRO A 630 -14.65 -13.64 -40.24
CA PRO A 630 -15.40 -12.55 -39.61
C PRO A 630 -14.80 -12.20 -38.22
N LEU A 631 -13.77 -11.37 -38.20
CA LEU A 631 -13.00 -10.97 -37.01
C LEU A 631 -13.56 -9.70 -36.34
N ARG A 632 -14.85 -9.38 -36.50
CA ARG A 632 -15.43 -8.10 -36.03
C ARG A 632 -15.38 -7.89 -34.52
N SER A 633 -15.39 -8.96 -33.75
CA SER A 633 -15.33 -8.88 -32.28
C SER A 633 -13.90 -8.81 -31.75
N LEU A 634 -12.89 -9.12 -32.59
CA LEU A 634 -11.50 -9.27 -32.17
C LEU A 634 -10.90 -7.91 -31.78
N ARG A 635 -10.32 -7.88 -30.57
CA ARG A 635 -9.65 -6.71 -29.98
C ARG A 635 -8.17 -6.93 -29.71
N PHE A 636 -7.79 -8.14 -29.37
CA PHE A 636 -6.43 -8.49 -29.01
C PHE A 636 -5.97 -9.69 -29.83
N MET A 637 -4.85 -9.52 -30.54
CA MET A 637 -4.20 -10.60 -31.28
C MET A 637 -2.73 -10.63 -30.91
N ASP A 638 -2.29 -11.75 -30.38
CA ASP A 638 -0.89 -12.03 -30.05
C ASP A 638 -0.44 -13.30 -30.76
N LEU A 639 0.50 -13.17 -31.68
CA LEU A 639 1.13 -14.25 -32.42
C LEU A 639 2.64 -14.25 -32.17
N SER A 640 3.07 -13.55 -31.12
CA SER A 640 4.49 -13.33 -30.82
C SER A 640 5.27 -14.64 -30.68
N LYS A 641 6.55 -14.61 -31.06
CA LYS A 641 7.46 -15.76 -31.00
C LYS A 641 7.04 -16.98 -31.87
N SER A 642 6.10 -16.81 -32.76
CA SER A 642 5.72 -17.80 -33.77
C SER A 642 6.69 -17.69 -34.94
N GLN A 643 7.90 -18.28 -34.76
CA GLN A 643 9.03 -18.11 -35.67
C GLN A 643 8.75 -18.57 -37.11
N ASN A 644 7.86 -19.55 -37.27
CA ASN A 644 7.49 -20.11 -38.58
C ASN A 644 6.39 -19.34 -39.30
N LEU A 645 5.82 -18.29 -38.67
CA LEU A 645 4.71 -17.53 -39.25
C LEU A 645 5.19 -16.78 -40.50
N GLU A 646 4.71 -17.23 -41.66
CA GLU A 646 5.07 -16.67 -42.98
C GLU A 646 4.09 -15.59 -43.43
N VAL A 647 2.80 -15.78 -43.12
CA VAL A 647 1.71 -14.93 -43.60
C VAL A 647 0.74 -14.58 -42.47
N ILE A 648 0.41 -13.29 -42.33
CA ILE A 648 -0.66 -12.80 -41.48
C ILE A 648 -2.00 -12.91 -42.22
N PRO A 649 -3.09 -13.32 -41.56
CA PRO A 649 -4.39 -13.43 -42.20
C PRO A 649 -4.91 -12.09 -42.70
N ASN A 650 -5.89 -12.12 -43.56
CA ASN A 650 -6.60 -10.92 -44.01
C ASN A 650 -7.38 -10.30 -42.81
N LEU A 651 -6.99 -9.07 -42.41
CA LEU A 651 -7.54 -8.36 -41.25
C LEU A 651 -8.62 -7.33 -41.64
N LEU A 652 -9.17 -7.37 -42.86
CA LEU A 652 -10.18 -6.39 -43.31
C LEU A 652 -11.39 -6.28 -42.39
N GLU A 653 -11.84 -7.39 -41.82
CA GLU A 653 -12.99 -7.46 -40.93
C GLU A 653 -12.63 -7.19 -39.42
N ALA A 654 -11.35 -7.14 -39.09
CA ALA A 654 -10.89 -6.94 -37.71
C ALA A 654 -10.93 -5.46 -37.27
N THR A 655 -12.01 -4.76 -37.58
CA THR A 655 -12.15 -3.30 -37.36
C THR A 655 -12.09 -2.85 -35.92
N ASN A 656 -12.29 -3.76 -34.97
CA ASN A 656 -12.22 -3.49 -33.53
C ASN A 656 -10.85 -3.84 -32.88
N LEU A 657 -9.87 -4.28 -33.68
CA LEU A 657 -8.56 -4.66 -33.18
C LEU A 657 -7.84 -3.47 -32.56
N GLU A 658 -7.46 -3.61 -31.29
CA GLU A 658 -6.80 -2.59 -30.45
C GLU A 658 -5.30 -2.85 -30.27
N ARG A 659 -4.90 -4.13 -30.21
CA ARG A 659 -3.51 -4.57 -30.04
C ARG A 659 -3.18 -5.72 -30.97
N LEU A 660 -2.05 -5.59 -31.66
CA LEU A 660 -1.47 -6.63 -32.50
C LEU A 660 0.00 -6.82 -32.11
N ASP A 661 0.36 -8.01 -31.65
CA ASP A 661 1.73 -8.39 -31.34
C ASP A 661 2.21 -9.51 -32.28
N LEU A 662 3.26 -9.18 -33.04
CA LEU A 662 3.91 -10.05 -34.01
C LEU A 662 5.41 -10.19 -33.69
N SER A 663 5.83 -9.81 -32.48
CA SER A 663 7.24 -9.82 -32.11
C SER A 663 7.85 -11.22 -32.23
N TRP A 664 9.07 -11.30 -32.72
CA TRP A 664 9.78 -12.57 -32.96
C TRP A 664 9.13 -13.51 -33.99
N CYS A 665 8.32 -13.00 -34.90
CA CYS A 665 7.86 -13.73 -36.08
C CYS A 665 8.94 -13.60 -37.16
N GLU A 666 9.98 -14.44 -37.06
CA GLU A 666 11.21 -14.29 -37.84
C GLU A 666 10.99 -14.57 -39.32
N SER A 667 10.06 -15.49 -39.69
CA SER A 667 9.74 -15.84 -41.07
C SER A 667 8.84 -14.84 -41.78
N LEU A 668 8.28 -13.84 -41.06
CA LEU A 668 7.36 -12.86 -41.61
C LEU A 668 8.11 -11.85 -42.49
N VAL A 669 7.69 -11.74 -43.78
CA VAL A 669 8.32 -10.90 -44.81
C VAL A 669 7.60 -9.56 -44.98
N GLU A 670 6.26 -9.57 -44.90
CA GLU A 670 5.46 -8.37 -45.13
C GLU A 670 4.31 -8.20 -44.11
N LEU A 671 3.92 -6.97 -43.93
CA LEU A 671 2.71 -6.58 -43.20
C LEU A 671 1.59 -6.35 -44.24
N PRO A 672 0.45 -7.06 -44.17
CA PRO A 672 -0.56 -6.99 -45.23
C PRO A 672 -1.22 -5.62 -45.33
N SER A 673 -1.61 -5.21 -46.53
CA SER A 673 -2.32 -3.95 -46.80
C SER A 673 -3.70 -3.87 -46.12
N SER A 674 -4.26 -5.02 -45.70
CA SER A 674 -5.54 -5.10 -44.95
C SER A 674 -5.51 -4.36 -43.61
N ILE A 675 -4.33 -4.11 -43.03
CA ILE A 675 -4.21 -3.33 -41.79
C ILE A 675 -4.78 -1.91 -41.89
N LYS A 676 -4.95 -1.36 -43.09
CA LYS A 676 -5.52 -0.01 -43.31
C LYS A 676 -6.89 0.19 -42.65
N ASN A 677 -7.63 -0.89 -42.43
CA ASN A 677 -8.96 -0.86 -41.80
C ASN A 677 -8.95 -0.91 -40.26
N LEU A 678 -7.78 -1.09 -39.66
CA LEU A 678 -7.65 -1.21 -38.20
C LEU A 678 -7.71 0.15 -37.47
N HIS A 679 -8.82 0.85 -37.61
CA HIS A 679 -8.96 2.23 -37.12
C HIS A 679 -8.89 2.35 -35.57
N LYS A 680 -9.10 1.23 -34.82
CA LYS A 680 -9.00 1.19 -33.36
C LYS A 680 -7.65 0.69 -32.86
N LEU A 681 -6.74 0.30 -33.74
CA LEU A 681 -5.43 -0.21 -33.38
C LEU A 681 -4.63 0.89 -32.67
N THR A 682 -4.30 0.65 -31.38
CA THR A 682 -3.52 1.57 -30.54
C THR A 682 -2.07 1.15 -30.40
N ARG A 683 -1.78 -0.16 -30.53
CA ARG A 683 -0.45 -0.73 -30.34
C ARG A 683 -0.14 -1.79 -31.39
N LEU A 684 1.00 -1.64 -32.06
CA LEU A 684 1.57 -2.58 -33.00
C LEU A 684 3.01 -2.91 -32.59
N GLU A 685 3.24 -4.18 -32.24
CA GLU A 685 4.55 -4.72 -31.86
C GLU A 685 5.06 -5.66 -32.94
N MET A 686 6.23 -5.35 -33.49
CA MET A 686 6.89 -6.16 -34.51
C MET A 686 8.41 -6.31 -34.23
N SER A 687 8.78 -6.34 -32.97
CA SER A 687 10.20 -6.47 -32.60
C SER A 687 10.75 -7.84 -33.00
N CYS A 688 11.96 -7.88 -33.49
CA CYS A 688 12.68 -9.10 -33.91
C CYS A 688 12.02 -9.87 -35.08
N CYS A 689 11.23 -9.20 -35.93
CA CYS A 689 10.82 -9.74 -37.25
C CYS A 689 11.99 -9.55 -38.22
N THR A 690 12.96 -10.46 -38.14
CA THR A 690 14.28 -10.31 -38.83
C THR A 690 14.20 -10.28 -40.35
N ASN A 691 13.20 -10.97 -40.93
CA ASN A 691 12.97 -11.02 -42.38
C ASN A 691 11.97 -9.97 -42.89
N LEU A 692 11.39 -9.15 -42.02
CA LEU A 692 10.44 -8.12 -42.41
C LEU A 692 11.08 -7.08 -43.33
N GLU A 693 10.59 -6.95 -44.55
CA GLU A 693 11.10 -6.04 -45.59
C GLU A 693 10.06 -4.95 -45.96
N ILE A 694 8.77 -5.34 -46.03
CA ILE A 694 7.70 -4.54 -46.60
C ILE A 694 6.68 -4.14 -45.54
N ILE A 695 6.43 -2.83 -45.46
CA ILE A 695 5.35 -2.23 -44.67
C ILE A 695 4.45 -1.43 -45.64
N PRO A 696 3.11 -1.55 -45.49
CA PRO A 696 2.22 -0.74 -46.33
C PRO A 696 2.48 0.76 -46.20
N THR A 697 2.46 1.47 -47.31
CA THR A 697 2.58 2.93 -47.38
C THR A 697 1.23 3.58 -47.67
N ASN A 698 1.10 4.89 -47.43
CA ASN A 698 -0.11 5.66 -47.71
C ASN A 698 -1.35 5.20 -46.89
N ILE A 699 -1.12 4.76 -45.69
CA ILE A 699 -2.18 4.46 -44.72
C ILE A 699 -2.04 5.35 -43.47
N ASN A 700 -3.16 5.59 -42.78
CA ASN A 700 -3.13 6.35 -41.55
C ASN A 700 -4.04 5.69 -40.50
N LEU A 701 -3.41 4.96 -39.59
CA LEU A 701 -4.08 4.34 -38.45
C LEU A 701 -4.27 5.37 -37.36
N ALA A 702 -5.42 6.04 -37.37
CA ALA A 702 -5.67 7.24 -36.55
C ALA A 702 -5.53 7.02 -35.03
N SER A 703 -5.76 5.80 -34.54
CA SER A 703 -5.65 5.46 -33.12
C SER A 703 -4.27 4.94 -32.71
N LEU A 704 -3.39 4.62 -33.67
CA LEU A 704 -2.10 4.00 -33.37
C LEU A 704 -1.15 4.97 -32.69
N SER A 705 -0.80 4.68 -31.45
CA SER A 705 0.06 5.50 -30.60
C SER A 705 1.42 4.84 -30.29
N HIS A 706 1.48 3.52 -30.24
CA HIS A 706 2.69 2.78 -29.93
C HIS A 706 3.12 1.92 -31.11
N LEU A 707 4.32 2.14 -31.62
CA LEU A 707 4.85 1.45 -32.80
C LEU A 707 6.30 1.02 -32.55
N HIS A 708 6.55 -0.30 -32.58
CA HIS A 708 7.84 -0.87 -32.26
C HIS A 708 8.35 -1.81 -33.37
N PHE A 709 9.54 -1.50 -33.91
CA PHE A 709 10.27 -2.28 -34.91
C PHE A 709 11.72 -2.47 -34.49
N ARG A 710 11.95 -3.14 -33.36
CA ARG A 710 13.30 -3.40 -32.90
C ARG A 710 13.87 -4.63 -33.60
N TYR A 711 15.12 -4.56 -34.07
CA TYR A 711 15.86 -5.66 -34.68
C TYR A 711 15.21 -6.28 -35.94
N CYS A 712 14.42 -5.48 -36.68
CA CYS A 712 13.94 -5.82 -38.03
C CYS A 712 15.03 -5.47 -39.03
N HIS A 713 16.04 -6.36 -39.16
CA HIS A 713 17.30 -6.06 -39.84
C HIS A 713 17.16 -5.80 -41.35
N ARG A 714 16.10 -6.29 -42.00
CA ARG A 714 15.83 -6.12 -43.43
C ARG A 714 14.93 -4.90 -43.73
N LEU A 715 14.29 -4.30 -42.72
CA LEU A 715 13.39 -3.20 -42.89
C LEU A 715 14.14 -1.93 -43.35
N LYS A 716 13.92 -1.50 -44.59
CA LYS A 716 14.54 -0.33 -45.24
C LYS A 716 13.63 0.90 -45.24
N THR A 717 12.32 0.71 -45.30
CA THR A 717 11.31 1.73 -45.41
C THR A 717 10.94 2.27 -44.05
N PHE A 718 10.88 3.58 -43.89
CA PHE A 718 10.39 4.22 -42.66
C PHE A 718 8.89 3.97 -42.50
N PRO A 719 8.38 3.59 -41.28
CA PRO A 719 6.98 3.19 -41.10
C PRO A 719 6.03 4.37 -40.98
N GLU A 720 5.59 4.92 -42.10
CA GLU A 720 4.62 6.01 -42.19
C GLU A 720 3.17 5.53 -42.18
N ILE A 721 2.79 4.80 -41.09
CA ILE A 721 1.46 4.18 -41.00
C ILE A 721 0.51 4.90 -40.04
N SER A 722 0.96 5.93 -39.32
CA SER A 722 0.14 6.81 -38.50
C SER A 722 0.83 8.15 -38.23
N THR A 723 0.03 9.21 -38.15
CA THR A 723 0.50 10.54 -37.71
C THR A 723 0.29 10.80 -36.24
N ASN A 724 -0.36 9.88 -35.51
CA ASN A 724 -0.73 10.01 -34.10
C ASN A 724 0.17 9.21 -33.17
N ILE A 725 1.30 8.70 -33.66
CA ILE A 725 2.26 7.93 -32.85
C ILE A 725 2.81 8.82 -31.74
N THR A 726 2.78 8.28 -30.50
CA THR A 726 3.36 8.89 -29.31
C THR A 726 4.77 8.33 -29.04
N TYR A 727 4.94 7.02 -29.23
CA TYR A 727 6.21 6.32 -29.01
C TYR A 727 6.60 5.53 -30.24
N LEU A 728 7.72 5.91 -30.87
CA LEU A 728 8.31 5.21 -32.01
C LEU A 728 9.65 4.58 -31.61
N LYS A 729 9.75 3.25 -31.65
CA LYS A 729 11.00 2.53 -31.37
C LYS A 729 11.46 1.74 -32.60
N ILE A 730 12.52 2.25 -33.22
CA ILE A 730 13.16 1.66 -34.39
C ILE A 730 14.62 1.39 -34.02
N LYS A 731 14.94 0.16 -33.65
CA LYS A 731 16.28 -0.23 -33.22
C LYS A 731 16.82 -1.34 -34.10
N GLY A 732 18.05 -1.20 -34.60
CA GLY A 732 18.70 -2.26 -35.40
C GLY A 732 18.03 -2.56 -36.72
N THR A 733 17.46 -1.54 -37.40
CA THR A 733 16.83 -1.65 -38.72
C THR A 733 17.78 -1.21 -39.83
N ALA A 734 17.44 -1.51 -41.09
CA ALA A 734 18.17 -1.05 -42.26
C ALA A 734 17.70 0.34 -42.78
N ILE A 735 16.89 1.06 -42.04
CA ILE A 735 16.35 2.38 -42.44
C ILE A 735 17.49 3.39 -42.65
N THR A 736 17.48 4.08 -43.79
CA THR A 736 18.54 5.01 -44.21
C THR A 736 18.17 6.47 -44.09
N GLU A 737 16.88 6.79 -44.06
CA GLU A 737 16.37 8.17 -44.04
C GLU A 737 15.06 8.27 -43.26
N VAL A 738 14.78 9.47 -42.79
CA VAL A 738 13.51 9.87 -42.17
C VAL A 738 12.77 10.78 -43.11
N PRO A 739 11.51 10.46 -43.50
CA PRO A 739 10.77 11.22 -44.50
C PRO A 739 10.28 12.58 -43.96
N PRO A 740 9.97 13.53 -44.86
CA PRO A 740 9.49 14.88 -44.50
C PRO A 740 8.16 14.88 -43.74
N SER A 741 7.30 13.88 -43.95
CA SER A 741 5.99 13.70 -43.30
C SER A 741 6.06 13.66 -41.76
N VAL A 742 7.17 13.20 -41.21
CA VAL A 742 7.41 13.13 -39.77
C VAL A 742 7.27 14.51 -39.08
N ARG A 743 7.54 15.61 -39.80
CA ARG A 743 7.35 16.97 -39.26
C ARG A 743 5.91 17.29 -38.88
N SER A 744 4.93 16.65 -39.56
CA SER A 744 3.50 16.84 -39.30
C SER A 744 2.97 16.03 -38.09
N TRP A 745 3.76 15.14 -37.51
CA TRP A 745 3.34 14.33 -36.36
C TRP A 745 3.17 15.19 -35.11
N ARG A 746 1.95 15.24 -34.60
CA ARG A 746 1.58 16.20 -33.54
C ARG A 746 1.50 15.61 -32.13
N ARG A 747 1.70 14.28 -31.99
CA ARG A 747 1.58 13.56 -30.70
C ARG A 747 2.84 12.86 -30.25
N ILE A 748 3.87 12.86 -31.08
CA ILE A 748 5.10 12.13 -30.81
C ILE A 748 5.86 12.74 -29.63
N GLU A 749 6.12 11.94 -28.62
CA GLU A 749 6.89 12.31 -27.44
C GLU A 749 8.32 11.77 -27.53
N GLU A 750 8.48 10.52 -27.97
CA GLU A 750 9.77 9.84 -28.04
C GLU A 750 10.01 9.22 -29.41
N ILE A 751 11.18 9.52 -29.98
CA ILE A 751 11.74 8.78 -31.12
C ILE A 751 13.04 8.11 -30.68
N CYS A 752 13.03 6.78 -30.70
CA CYS A 752 14.21 5.97 -30.46
C CYS A 752 14.61 5.24 -31.75
N MET A 753 15.68 5.72 -32.41
CA MET A 753 16.23 5.19 -33.67
C MET A 753 17.64 4.69 -33.44
N GLU A 754 17.82 3.67 -32.57
CA GLU A 754 19.10 3.15 -32.22
C GLU A 754 19.65 2.18 -33.30
N ARG A 755 20.93 2.25 -33.61
CA ARG A 755 21.63 1.31 -34.53
C ARG A 755 20.94 1.13 -35.86
N THR A 756 20.43 2.23 -36.46
CA THR A 756 19.89 2.26 -37.83
C THR A 756 21.00 2.62 -38.83
N LYS A 757 20.68 2.61 -40.13
CA LYS A 757 21.62 3.02 -41.19
C LYS A 757 21.44 4.49 -41.65
N VAL A 758 20.77 5.33 -40.83
CA VAL A 758 20.54 6.75 -41.12
C VAL A 758 21.87 7.51 -41.22
N LYS A 759 22.10 8.19 -42.36
CA LYS A 759 23.29 8.97 -42.63
C LYS A 759 23.15 10.42 -42.23
N ARG A 760 21.96 11.00 -42.40
CA ARG A 760 21.63 12.38 -42.06
C ARG A 760 20.24 12.45 -41.49
N LEU A 761 20.08 13.08 -40.35
CA LEU A 761 18.77 13.34 -39.77
C LEU A 761 18.33 14.76 -40.15
N VAL A 762 17.50 14.86 -41.21
CA VAL A 762 17.03 16.13 -41.79
C VAL A 762 15.69 16.53 -41.20
N HIS A 763 14.81 15.56 -40.90
CA HIS A 763 13.43 15.82 -40.54
C HIS A 763 13.19 15.25 -39.14
N VAL A 764 12.63 16.07 -38.26
CA VAL A 764 12.22 15.74 -36.90
C VAL A 764 10.87 16.40 -36.58
N PRO A 765 10.00 15.81 -35.76
CA PRO A 765 8.75 16.42 -35.32
C PRO A 765 9.00 17.65 -34.43
N TYR A 766 8.10 18.64 -34.50
CA TYR A 766 8.27 19.90 -33.74
C TYR A 766 8.03 19.79 -32.23
N ILE A 767 7.35 18.73 -31.76
CA ILE A 767 6.92 18.59 -30.36
C ILE A 767 7.62 17.46 -29.62
N LEU A 768 8.75 17.00 -30.09
CA LEU A 768 9.51 15.91 -29.56
C LEU A 768 10.05 16.21 -28.13
N ASP A 769 9.88 15.30 -27.17
CA ASP A 769 10.42 15.39 -25.82
C ASP A 769 11.79 14.67 -25.70
N ALA A 770 11.95 13.53 -26.38
CA ALA A 770 13.19 12.76 -26.36
C ALA A 770 13.59 12.25 -27.76
N LEU A 771 14.87 12.40 -28.06
CA LEU A 771 15.50 11.92 -29.30
C LEU A 771 16.68 11.01 -28.99
N CYS A 772 16.52 9.69 -29.23
CA CYS A 772 17.57 8.72 -29.07
C CYS A 772 18.07 8.22 -30.44
N LEU A 773 19.36 8.50 -30.73
CA LEU A 773 20.05 8.13 -31.97
C LEU A 773 21.24 7.20 -31.69
N ARG A 774 21.29 6.57 -30.56
CA ARG A 774 22.41 5.79 -30.08
C ARG A 774 22.85 4.71 -31.10
N GLY A 775 24.15 4.62 -31.33
CA GLY A 775 24.76 3.57 -32.16
C GLY A 775 24.53 3.71 -33.67
N ASN A 776 24.10 4.89 -34.15
CA ASN A 776 24.00 5.18 -35.58
C ASN A 776 25.40 5.49 -36.14
N THR A 777 26.17 4.42 -36.42
CA THR A 777 27.57 4.52 -36.87
C THR A 777 27.75 5.22 -38.21
N GLN A 778 26.69 5.34 -39.01
CA GLN A 778 26.68 6.02 -40.30
C GLN A 778 26.29 7.50 -40.20
N LEU A 779 25.78 7.96 -39.04
CA LEU A 779 25.27 9.31 -38.85
C LEU A 779 26.36 10.38 -38.93
N VAL A 780 26.29 11.27 -39.89
CA VAL A 780 27.27 12.35 -40.11
C VAL A 780 26.75 13.68 -39.60
N SER A 781 25.45 13.95 -39.74
CA SER A 781 24.88 15.24 -39.34
C SER A 781 23.43 15.13 -38.85
N ILE A 782 23.09 16.05 -37.95
CA ILE A 782 21.75 16.26 -37.42
C ILE A 782 21.27 17.66 -37.82
N THR A 783 19.99 17.78 -38.09
CA THR A 783 19.39 19.05 -38.54
C THR A 783 19.57 20.20 -37.54
N ASN A 784 19.79 21.41 -38.08
CA ASN A 784 19.85 22.66 -37.30
C ASN A 784 18.46 23.06 -36.76
N TYR A 785 17.37 22.46 -37.24
CA TYR A 785 16.02 22.73 -36.73
C TYR A 785 15.78 22.31 -35.28
N LEU A 786 16.71 21.62 -34.65
CA LEU A 786 16.60 21.22 -33.22
C LEU A 786 16.34 22.45 -32.32
N THR A 787 16.87 23.62 -32.64
CA THR A 787 16.65 24.88 -31.89
C THR A 787 15.17 25.27 -31.79
N GLN A 788 14.32 24.79 -32.71
CA GLN A 788 12.88 25.09 -32.75
C GLN A 788 12.07 24.11 -31.85
N LEU A 789 12.65 23.02 -31.38
CA LEU A 789 12.00 21.99 -30.55
C LEU A 789 11.86 22.45 -29.09
N ARG A 790 10.81 23.20 -28.78
CA ARG A 790 10.64 23.83 -27.46
C ARG A 790 10.40 22.83 -26.30
N ARG A 791 10.09 21.58 -26.61
CA ARG A 791 9.80 20.53 -25.62
C ARG A 791 10.91 19.51 -25.44
N LEU A 792 11.92 19.51 -26.33
CA LEU A 792 13.00 18.54 -26.30
C LEU A 792 13.80 18.64 -24.99
N ARG A 793 13.75 17.55 -24.18
CA ARG A 793 14.40 17.46 -22.88
C ARG A 793 15.64 16.58 -22.91
N MET A 794 15.67 15.57 -23.79
CA MET A 794 16.74 14.60 -23.86
C MET A 794 17.21 14.34 -25.30
N ILE A 795 18.53 14.30 -25.50
CA ILE A 795 19.17 13.83 -26.73
C ILE A 795 20.29 12.86 -26.40
N ASP A 796 20.26 11.67 -27.03
CA ASP A 796 21.32 10.67 -26.94
C ASP A 796 21.87 10.35 -28.33
N ILE A 797 23.15 10.72 -28.56
CA ILE A 797 23.91 10.42 -29.78
C ILE A 797 25.06 9.45 -29.53
N SER A 798 25.04 8.72 -28.41
CA SER A 798 26.12 7.83 -28.02
C SER A 798 26.46 6.84 -29.13
N PHE A 799 27.72 6.54 -29.31
CA PHE A 799 28.25 5.61 -30.32
C PHE A 799 27.97 6.03 -31.78
N CYS A 800 27.69 7.32 -32.03
CA CYS A 800 27.61 7.87 -33.37
C CYS A 800 29.03 8.30 -33.81
N VAL A 801 29.84 7.34 -34.24
CA VAL A 801 31.30 7.53 -34.45
C VAL A 801 31.65 8.48 -35.60
N ARG A 802 30.72 8.78 -36.51
CA ARG A 802 30.96 9.69 -37.68
C ARG A 802 30.43 11.08 -37.48
N ILE A 803 29.69 11.35 -36.42
CA ILE A 803 29.17 12.72 -36.17
C ILE A 803 30.32 13.66 -35.80
N VAL A 804 30.43 14.79 -36.50
CA VAL A 804 31.53 15.75 -36.33
C VAL A 804 31.12 16.92 -35.45
N SER A 805 29.85 17.33 -35.55
CA SER A 805 29.33 18.49 -34.85
C SER A 805 27.93 18.25 -34.26
N LEU A 806 27.70 18.79 -33.07
CA LEU A 806 26.37 18.85 -32.47
C LEU A 806 25.78 20.23 -32.71
N PRO A 807 24.64 20.38 -33.40
CA PRO A 807 24.01 21.66 -33.65
C PRO A 807 23.56 22.33 -32.34
N LYS A 808 23.27 23.62 -32.37
CA LYS A 808 22.71 24.34 -31.23
C LYS A 808 21.43 23.68 -30.74
N LEU A 809 21.37 23.40 -29.42
CA LEU A 809 20.24 22.78 -28.77
C LEU A 809 19.26 23.82 -28.19
N PRO A 810 17.95 23.51 -28.09
CA PRO A 810 16.98 24.36 -27.42
C PRO A 810 17.24 24.46 -25.92
N ASN A 811 16.77 25.54 -25.29
CA ASN A 811 16.93 25.77 -23.83
C ASN A 811 16.15 24.78 -22.97
N SER A 812 15.25 23.99 -23.54
CA SER A 812 14.46 22.94 -22.86
C SER A 812 15.26 21.66 -22.57
N VAL A 813 16.44 21.48 -23.19
CA VAL A 813 17.23 20.26 -23.04
C VAL A 813 17.83 20.18 -21.64
N HIS A 814 17.59 19.06 -20.95
CA HIS A 814 18.12 18.76 -19.61
C HIS A 814 19.19 17.65 -19.63
N HIS A 815 19.18 16.81 -20.68
CA HIS A 815 20.10 15.67 -20.80
C HIS A 815 20.70 15.62 -22.21
N VAL A 816 22.02 15.64 -22.28
CA VAL A 816 22.80 15.39 -23.50
C VAL A 816 23.77 14.25 -23.25
N THR A 817 23.65 13.18 -24.04
CA THR A 817 24.50 12.01 -23.93
C THR A 817 25.19 11.75 -25.27
N ALA A 818 26.52 11.71 -25.26
CA ALA A 818 27.38 11.51 -26.41
C ALA A 818 28.57 10.61 -26.04
N LEU A 819 28.29 9.38 -25.62
CA LEU A 819 29.34 8.41 -25.23
C LEU A 819 30.05 7.87 -26.49
N ASN A 820 31.36 7.75 -26.46
CA ASN A 820 32.14 7.16 -27.55
C ASN A 820 31.86 7.77 -28.94
N CYS A 821 31.64 9.09 -29.00
CA CYS A 821 31.49 9.81 -30.27
C CYS A 821 32.87 10.20 -30.82
N GLU A 822 33.54 9.24 -31.48
CA GLU A 822 34.97 9.35 -31.83
C GLU A 822 35.36 10.48 -32.80
N SER A 823 34.41 11.00 -33.59
CA SER A 823 34.64 12.11 -34.50
C SER A 823 34.09 13.47 -34.06
N LEU A 824 33.40 13.51 -32.90
CA LEU A 824 32.73 14.72 -32.41
C LEU A 824 33.77 15.76 -32.00
N LYS A 825 33.87 16.89 -32.73
CA LYS A 825 34.80 17.99 -32.52
C LYS A 825 34.12 19.21 -31.93
N THR A 826 33.00 19.65 -32.56
CA THR A 826 32.43 20.96 -32.27
C THR A 826 31.02 20.88 -31.67
N LEU A 827 30.78 21.79 -30.74
CA LEU A 827 29.45 22.04 -30.17
C LEU A 827 29.02 23.44 -30.56
N HIS A 828 27.77 23.59 -31.02
CA HIS A 828 27.27 24.87 -31.45
C HIS A 828 26.31 25.49 -30.45
N GLY A 829 26.72 26.59 -29.85
CA GLY A 829 25.94 27.42 -28.91
C GLY A 829 26.00 26.92 -27.44
N PRO A 830 25.83 27.87 -26.52
CA PRO A 830 25.94 27.56 -25.10
C PRO A 830 24.73 26.75 -24.62
N PHE A 831 24.96 25.87 -23.64
CA PHE A 831 23.91 25.20 -22.90
C PHE A 831 23.34 26.16 -21.84
N ARG A 832 22.12 26.64 -22.03
CA ARG A 832 21.51 27.67 -21.16
C ARG A 832 20.63 27.14 -20.03
N ASN A 833 20.34 25.82 -20.01
CA ASN A 833 19.50 25.24 -18.98
C ASN A 833 20.31 25.00 -17.70
N LYS A 834 19.88 25.59 -16.58
CA LYS A 834 20.49 25.36 -15.27
C LYS A 834 20.23 23.94 -14.81
N GLY A 835 21.26 23.21 -14.39
CA GLY A 835 21.17 21.83 -13.95
C GLY A 835 21.15 20.80 -15.09
N ILE A 836 21.47 21.19 -16.32
CA ILE A 836 21.63 20.26 -17.45
C ILE A 836 22.67 19.18 -17.13
N ARG A 837 22.41 17.97 -17.60
CA ARG A 837 23.35 16.83 -17.49
C ARG A 837 24.02 16.61 -18.84
N LEU A 838 25.33 16.67 -18.85
CA LEU A 838 26.18 16.55 -20.03
C LEU A 838 27.10 15.35 -19.89
N ASN A 839 27.01 14.40 -20.81
CA ASN A 839 27.87 13.22 -20.77
C ASN A 839 28.56 13.00 -22.12
N PHE A 840 29.85 13.33 -22.19
CA PHE A 840 30.71 13.19 -23.35
C PHE A 840 31.83 12.15 -23.10
N THR A 841 31.57 11.13 -22.28
CA THR A 841 32.54 10.08 -21.98
C THR A 841 33.13 9.49 -23.26
N ASN A 842 34.47 9.43 -23.35
CA ASN A 842 35.22 8.94 -24.49
C ASN A 842 34.98 9.68 -25.83
N SER A 843 34.47 10.90 -25.82
CA SER A 843 34.43 11.76 -27.01
C SER A 843 35.73 12.55 -27.13
N LEU A 844 36.80 11.85 -27.59
CA LEU A 844 38.20 12.26 -27.46
C LEU A 844 38.62 13.41 -28.37
N LYS A 845 37.82 13.76 -29.41
CA LYS A 845 38.13 14.78 -30.39
C LYS A 845 37.50 16.14 -30.15
N LEU A 846 36.82 16.35 -29.01
CA LEU A 846 36.29 17.63 -28.62
C LEU A 846 37.36 18.72 -28.66
N ASP A 847 37.18 19.78 -29.44
CA ASP A 847 38.07 20.92 -29.53
C ASP A 847 38.03 21.78 -28.25
N GLN A 848 38.98 22.68 -28.14
CA GLN A 848 39.14 23.52 -26.95
C GLN A 848 37.89 24.39 -26.71
N ASN A 849 37.29 24.92 -27.80
CA ASN A 849 36.09 25.74 -27.68
C ASN A 849 34.89 24.92 -27.12
N ALA A 850 34.74 23.65 -27.53
CA ALA A 850 33.71 22.78 -27.03
C ALA A 850 33.90 22.42 -25.56
N GLN A 851 35.15 22.18 -25.15
CA GLN A 851 35.50 21.90 -23.74
C GLN A 851 35.24 23.14 -22.88
N GLU A 852 35.68 24.33 -23.30
CA GLU A 852 35.43 25.59 -22.59
C GLU A 852 33.94 25.89 -22.45
N MET A 853 33.13 25.60 -23.49
CA MET A 853 31.68 25.76 -23.43
C MET A 853 31.06 24.89 -22.37
N ILE A 854 31.46 23.61 -22.23
CA ILE A 854 31.02 22.71 -21.19
C ILE A 854 31.47 23.23 -19.82
N HIS A 855 32.74 23.68 -19.70
CA HIS A 855 33.30 24.21 -18.44
C HIS A 855 32.53 25.44 -17.94
N GLN A 856 32.09 26.31 -18.83
CA GLN A 856 31.36 27.54 -18.48
C GLN A 856 29.87 27.27 -18.15
N THR A 857 29.37 26.07 -18.49
CA THR A 857 27.96 25.72 -18.26
C THR A 857 27.70 25.47 -16.76
N VAL A 858 26.61 26.04 -16.23
CA VAL A 858 26.08 25.70 -14.90
C VAL A 858 25.35 24.38 -15.04
N CYS A 859 26.07 23.29 -14.84
CA CYS A 859 25.53 21.94 -15.08
C CYS A 859 25.21 21.21 -13.77
N GLY A 860 24.18 20.37 -13.81
CA GLY A 860 23.90 19.42 -12.74
C GLY A 860 25.04 18.39 -12.62
N VAL A 861 25.46 17.83 -13.77
CA VAL A 861 26.65 16.95 -13.90
C VAL A 861 27.22 17.11 -15.32
N ALA A 862 28.52 17.19 -15.47
CA ALA A 862 29.21 17.12 -16.76
C ALA A 862 30.37 16.13 -16.69
N ILE A 863 30.50 15.23 -17.68
CA ILE A 863 31.63 14.31 -17.85
C ILE A 863 32.19 14.51 -19.25
N LEU A 864 33.51 14.66 -19.34
CA LEU A 864 34.25 14.83 -20.60
C LEU A 864 35.70 14.36 -20.45
N PRO A 865 36.40 14.02 -21.56
CA PRO A 865 37.82 13.71 -21.52
C PRO A 865 38.66 14.88 -20.99
N GLY A 866 39.61 14.62 -20.10
CA GLY A 866 40.50 15.61 -19.54
C GLY A 866 41.29 15.10 -18.34
N GLY A 867 42.58 15.38 -18.28
CA GLY A 867 43.52 14.82 -17.28
C GLY A 867 43.89 15.80 -16.18
N GLN A 868 43.32 17.01 -16.13
CA GLN A 868 43.66 18.00 -15.11
C GLN A 868 42.44 18.82 -14.73
N VAL A 869 42.40 19.26 -13.47
CA VAL A 869 41.38 20.21 -13.00
C VAL A 869 41.57 21.55 -13.69
N PRO A 870 40.57 22.17 -14.33
CA PRO A 870 40.64 23.45 -15.04
C PRO A 870 41.20 24.57 -14.14
N SER A 871 42.02 25.51 -14.75
CA SER A 871 42.76 26.55 -14.00
C SER A 871 41.90 27.50 -13.17
N TYR A 872 40.62 27.67 -13.50
CA TYR A 872 39.71 28.55 -12.78
C TYR A 872 39.18 27.96 -11.44
N PHE A 873 39.41 26.69 -11.15
CA PHE A 873 39.17 26.16 -9.81
C PHE A 873 40.21 26.67 -8.83
N THR A 874 39.79 27.46 -7.87
CA THR A 874 40.67 28.15 -6.92
C THR A 874 41.32 27.25 -5.89
N HIS A 875 40.67 26.13 -5.58
CA HIS A 875 41.17 25.15 -4.62
C HIS A 875 41.31 23.81 -5.33
N ARG A 876 42.52 23.20 -5.27
CA ARG A 876 42.82 21.92 -5.93
C ARG A 876 43.71 21.08 -5.03
N ASP A 877 43.57 19.76 -5.13
CA ASP A 877 44.41 18.81 -4.43
C ASP A 877 44.44 17.48 -5.18
N ASN A 878 45.53 16.74 -4.97
CA ASN A 878 45.69 15.40 -5.55
C ASN A 878 44.85 14.39 -4.75
N GLY A 879 44.23 13.43 -5.47
CA GLY A 879 43.42 12.39 -4.88
C GLY A 879 41.95 12.79 -4.63
N SER A 880 41.34 12.12 -3.65
CA SER A 880 39.87 12.14 -3.44
C SER A 880 39.42 13.02 -2.26
N SER A 881 40.32 13.87 -1.72
CA SER A 881 39.97 14.77 -0.62
C SER A 881 40.63 16.11 -0.74
N LEU A 882 39.95 17.17 -0.34
CA LEU A 882 40.46 18.56 -0.38
C LEU A 882 40.05 19.28 0.89
N MET A 883 40.98 20.10 1.42
CA MET A 883 40.76 20.91 2.60
C MET A 883 40.95 22.40 2.28
N ILE A 884 39.96 23.22 2.52
CA ILE A 884 40.00 24.66 2.40
C ILE A 884 40.14 25.26 3.80
N ILE A 885 41.22 25.98 4.05
CA ILE A 885 41.47 26.71 5.30
C ILE A 885 41.47 28.22 5.00
N SER A 886 40.66 28.97 5.72
CA SER A 886 40.62 30.42 5.59
C SER A 886 40.77 31.12 6.93
N ASN A 887 41.69 32.10 6.96
CA ASN A 887 41.91 32.95 8.11
C ASN A 887 41.12 34.27 8.04
N SER A 888 40.58 34.65 6.88
CA SER A 888 39.96 35.94 6.60
C SER A 888 38.61 35.91 5.93
N MET A 889 38.20 34.80 5.30
CA MET A 889 36.89 34.67 4.64
C MET A 889 35.87 33.98 5.55
N ASP A 890 34.68 34.54 5.61
CA ASP A 890 33.53 33.86 6.24
C ASP A 890 32.99 32.76 5.32
N LEU A 891 33.46 31.52 5.53
CA LEU A 891 33.04 30.33 4.77
C LEU A 891 31.58 29.96 4.99
N SER A 892 30.92 30.53 6.02
CA SER A 892 29.51 30.26 6.33
C SER A 892 28.52 30.94 5.39
N GLY A 893 28.98 31.87 4.55
CA GLY A 893 28.14 32.58 3.58
C GLY A 893 27.93 31.86 2.26
N PHE A 894 28.66 30.78 1.98
CA PHE A 894 28.54 30.04 0.71
C PHE A 894 27.53 28.93 0.79
N SER A 895 26.47 29.03 -0.01
CA SER A 895 25.38 28.02 -0.08
C SER A 895 25.57 27.00 -1.21
N SER A 896 26.53 27.19 -2.11
CA SER A 896 26.81 26.28 -3.22
C SER A 896 28.27 26.31 -3.68
N PHE A 897 28.73 25.17 -4.23
CA PHE A 897 30.07 25.03 -4.80
C PHE A 897 30.04 24.17 -6.06
N LYS A 898 30.98 24.48 -6.98
CA LYS A 898 31.22 23.64 -8.14
C LYS A 898 32.40 22.72 -7.82
N VAL A 899 32.21 21.42 -8.05
CA VAL A 899 33.20 20.36 -7.82
C VAL A 899 33.71 19.87 -9.16
N CYS A 900 35.00 19.59 -9.26
CA CYS A 900 35.64 18.97 -10.40
C CYS A 900 36.51 17.80 -9.90
N LEU A 901 36.34 16.61 -10.48
CA LEU A 901 37.11 15.40 -10.17
C LEU A 901 37.75 14.90 -11.46
N VAL A 902 39.03 14.54 -11.38
CA VAL A 902 39.74 13.83 -12.45
C VAL A 902 39.68 12.35 -12.14
N LEU A 903 39.03 11.58 -13.01
CA LEU A 903 38.75 10.14 -12.91
C LEU A 903 39.77 9.37 -13.75
N ALA A 904 40.43 8.37 -13.17
CA ALA A 904 41.46 7.58 -13.83
C ALA A 904 40.89 6.73 -14.98
N ALA A 905 41.64 6.60 -16.06
CA ALA A 905 41.40 5.67 -17.16
C ALA A 905 41.35 4.20 -16.70
N GLY A 906 40.79 3.33 -17.53
CA GLY A 906 40.70 1.88 -17.26
C GLY A 906 39.60 1.47 -16.28
N ASN A 907 38.73 2.36 -15.89
CA ASN A 907 37.66 2.14 -14.90
C ASN A 907 36.27 2.46 -15.44
N ARG A 908 35.22 1.94 -14.77
CA ARG A 908 33.80 2.26 -15.08
C ARG A 908 33.25 3.09 -13.95
N PHE A 909 33.03 4.37 -14.19
CA PHE A 909 32.38 5.25 -13.24
C PHE A 909 30.91 4.89 -13.08
N LYS A 910 30.47 4.64 -11.85
CA LYS A 910 29.07 4.32 -11.54
C LYS A 910 28.35 5.45 -10.83
N SER A 911 28.91 5.96 -9.76
CA SER A 911 28.33 7.04 -8.95
C SER A 911 29.43 7.70 -8.13
N CYS A 912 29.16 8.87 -7.58
CA CYS A 912 30.04 9.57 -6.65
C CYS A 912 29.27 10.01 -5.42
N ASP A 913 29.77 9.65 -4.26
CA ASP A 913 29.31 10.13 -2.97
C ASP A 913 30.20 11.27 -2.51
N THR A 914 29.60 12.41 -2.26
CA THR A 914 30.31 13.56 -1.74
C THR A 914 29.93 13.76 -0.28
N SER A 915 30.91 13.70 0.60
CA SER A 915 30.77 14.12 1.99
C SER A 915 31.62 15.34 2.27
N PHE A 916 31.08 16.30 2.97
CA PHE A 916 31.87 17.44 3.38
C PHE A 916 31.64 17.75 4.86
N TYR A 917 32.71 18.25 5.49
CA TYR A 917 32.76 18.60 6.89
C TYR A 917 33.10 20.10 6.98
N THR A 918 32.44 20.79 7.88
CA THR A 918 32.81 22.18 8.21
C THR A 918 33.22 22.30 9.66
N SER A 919 34.02 23.29 10.02
CA SER A 919 34.39 23.57 11.42
C SER A 919 33.20 23.91 12.34
N LEU A 920 31.97 24.04 11.75
CA LEU A 920 30.76 24.43 12.44
C LEU A 920 29.79 23.23 12.67
N CYS A 921 30.04 22.08 12.05
CA CYS A 921 29.12 20.93 12.10
C CYS A 921 29.86 19.67 12.46
N GLY A 922 29.42 18.97 13.51
CA GLY A 922 30.02 17.70 13.97
C GLY A 922 29.80 16.53 13.03
N ASP A 923 28.72 16.49 12.26
CA ASP A 923 28.36 15.40 11.37
C ASP A 923 28.59 15.73 9.89
N PRO A 924 29.05 14.75 9.07
CA PRO A 924 29.25 14.94 7.65
C PRO A 924 27.95 15.07 6.88
N ILE A 925 27.86 16.09 6.04
CA ILE A 925 26.76 16.20 5.07
C ILE A 925 27.08 15.31 3.88
N LYS A 926 26.23 14.29 3.62
CA LYS A 926 26.39 13.35 2.50
C LYS A 926 25.42 13.69 1.37
N LYS A 927 25.94 13.72 0.14
CA LYS A 927 25.13 13.79 -1.10
C LYS A 927 25.58 12.72 -2.08
N TYR A 928 24.56 12.09 -2.73
CA TYR A 928 24.77 11.04 -3.72
C TYR A 928 24.51 11.61 -5.12
N TYR A 929 25.42 11.37 -6.04
CA TYR A 929 25.25 11.68 -7.46
C TYR A 929 25.32 10.40 -8.26
N THR A 930 24.17 9.93 -8.72
CA THR A 930 24.08 8.76 -9.61
C THR A 930 24.04 9.20 -11.06
N LEU A 931 24.85 8.58 -11.88
CA LEU A 931 24.74 8.64 -13.33
C LEU A 931 23.86 7.50 -13.85
N LEU A 932 23.27 7.70 -15.03
CA LEU A 932 22.48 6.68 -15.71
C LEU A 932 23.29 5.38 -15.84
N SER A 933 22.63 4.23 -15.60
CA SER A 933 23.21 2.88 -15.72
C SER A 933 23.86 2.65 -17.10
N ASN A 934 24.93 1.85 -17.18
CA ASN A 934 25.67 1.44 -18.36
C ASN A 934 26.68 2.46 -18.92
N GLN A 935 27.53 3.02 -18.06
CA GLN A 935 28.68 3.80 -18.51
C GLN A 935 29.76 2.88 -19.14
N PRO A 936 30.40 3.30 -20.26
CA PRO A 936 31.54 2.57 -20.79
C PRO A 936 32.76 2.74 -19.87
N GLU A 937 33.75 1.88 -20.04
CA GLU A 937 35.08 2.04 -19.46
C GLU A 937 35.74 3.32 -19.98
N LEU A 938 36.40 4.07 -19.12
CA LEU A 938 37.11 5.32 -19.47
C LEU A 938 38.39 4.98 -20.23
N ARG A 939 38.51 5.43 -21.48
CA ARG A 939 39.69 5.17 -22.32
C ARG A 939 40.89 6.05 -22.01
N VAL A 940 40.63 7.22 -21.46
CA VAL A 940 41.61 8.23 -20.97
C VAL A 940 41.06 8.79 -19.65
N ASP A 941 41.84 9.61 -18.98
CA ASP A 941 41.38 10.34 -17.81
C ASP A 941 40.24 11.27 -18.17
N HIS A 942 39.24 11.39 -17.29
CA HIS A 942 38.03 12.16 -17.52
C HIS A 942 37.80 13.15 -16.38
N ILE A 943 37.27 14.30 -16.75
CA ILE A 943 36.77 15.30 -15.81
C ILE A 943 35.29 15.03 -15.54
N CYS A 944 34.92 14.94 -14.26
CA CYS A 944 33.56 14.95 -13.79
C CYS A 944 33.27 16.22 -12.99
N MET A 945 32.36 17.05 -13.43
CA MET A 945 31.99 18.30 -12.79
C MET A 945 30.54 18.27 -12.34
N PHE A 946 30.25 18.80 -11.16
CA PHE A 946 28.87 18.95 -10.68
C PHE A 946 28.73 20.10 -9.68
N GLU A 947 27.52 20.62 -9.52
CA GLU A 947 27.22 21.66 -8.52
C GLU A 947 26.60 21.03 -7.28
N CYS A 948 27.13 21.42 -6.12
CA CYS A 948 26.65 21.00 -4.82
C CYS A 948 26.03 22.18 -4.08
N VAL A 949 24.75 22.06 -3.68
CA VAL A 949 24.01 23.08 -2.92
C VAL A 949 23.76 22.56 -1.50
N LEU A 950 24.06 23.41 -0.50
CA LEU A 950 23.78 23.09 0.90
C LEU A 950 22.29 23.11 1.21
N PRO A 951 21.77 22.24 2.09
CA PRO A 951 20.41 22.33 2.58
C PRO A 951 20.18 23.62 3.38
N PRO A 952 18.98 24.24 3.31
CA PRO A 952 18.68 25.51 4.01
C PRO A 952 18.73 25.41 5.53
N GLU A 953 18.65 24.24 6.12
CA GLU A 953 18.74 23.99 7.57
C GLU A 953 20.08 24.43 8.20
N TYR A 954 21.11 24.55 7.38
CA TYR A 954 22.44 25.00 7.81
C TYR A 954 22.65 26.52 7.76
N ASP A 955 21.66 27.28 7.33
CA ASP A 955 21.68 28.74 7.28
C ASP A 955 20.95 29.39 8.48
N SER A 956 20.60 28.60 9.50
CA SER A 956 19.83 29.10 10.64
C SER A 956 20.69 29.92 11.63
N PRO A 957 20.11 30.95 12.30
CA PRO A 957 20.79 31.75 13.29
C PRO A 957 21.36 30.98 14.49
N ALA A 958 20.79 29.79 14.77
CA ALA A 958 21.22 28.93 15.89
C ALA A 958 22.61 28.32 15.67
N THR A 959 23.00 28.02 14.42
CA THR A 959 24.35 27.53 14.09
C THR A 959 25.43 28.63 14.15
N ARG A 960 25.02 29.91 14.11
CA ARG A 960 25.93 31.08 14.22
C ARG A 960 26.36 31.40 15.65
N LEU A 961 25.63 30.94 16.67
CA LEU A 961 25.89 31.27 18.08
C LEU A 961 26.88 30.32 18.78
N GLY A 962 27.13 29.13 18.26
CA GLY A 962 28.04 28.12 18.85
C GLY A 962 29.53 28.31 18.58
N ALA A 963 29.92 29.25 17.70
CA ALA A 963 31.30 29.29 17.09
C ALA A 963 32.26 30.29 17.71
N ARG A 964 32.30 30.52 19.05
CA ARG A 964 33.14 31.56 19.68
C ARG A 964 34.55 31.14 20.14
N ARG A 965 35.12 30.01 19.68
CA ARG A 965 36.47 29.59 20.17
C ARG A 965 37.45 28.95 19.19
N SER A 966 37.32 29.04 17.88
CA SER A 966 38.40 28.59 16.97
C SER A 966 38.86 29.68 16.02
N THR A 967 40.13 29.97 15.99
CA THR A 967 40.77 30.99 15.12
C THR A 967 40.99 30.53 13.69
N LYS A 968 40.77 29.23 13.36
CA LYS A 968 40.89 28.69 12.00
C LYS A 968 39.59 28.01 11.57
N ARG A 969 38.97 28.55 10.51
CA ARG A 969 37.78 27.92 9.87
C ARG A 969 38.25 27.06 8.71
N PHE A 970 37.74 25.84 8.60
CA PHE A 970 38.05 24.91 7.51
C PHE A 970 36.80 24.26 6.94
N MET A 971 36.86 23.89 5.66
CA MET A 971 35.94 22.98 4.98
C MET A 971 36.75 21.82 4.43
N ARG A 972 36.32 20.57 4.72
CA ARG A 972 36.93 19.36 4.16
C ARG A 972 35.92 18.65 3.29
N PHE A 973 36.33 18.35 2.07
CA PHE A 973 35.56 17.60 1.08
C PHE A 973 36.18 16.23 0.91
N ASN A 974 35.35 15.16 0.94
CA ASN A 974 35.78 13.81 0.61
C ASN A 974 34.86 13.29 -0.51
N PHE A 975 35.49 12.74 -1.55
CA PHE A 975 34.84 12.23 -2.74
C PHE A 975 35.03 10.72 -2.84
N ASN A 976 33.98 9.94 -2.73
CA ASN A 976 34.02 8.50 -2.89
C ASN A 976 33.33 8.09 -4.20
N CYS A 977 34.16 7.81 -5.21
CA CYS A 977 33.67 7.43 -6.54
C CYS A 977 33.64 5.91 -6.68
N HIS A 978 32.41 5.37 -6.87
CA HIS A 978 32.23 3.95 -7.05
C HIS A 978 32.65 3.51 -8.46
N GLY A 979 33.61 2.61 -8.50
CA GLY A 979 34.13 2.01 -9.72
C GLY A 979 35.19 2.85 -10.45
N CYS A 980 35.72 3.94 -9.83
CA CYS A 980 36.73 4.76 -10.44
C CYS A 980 37.64 5.39 -9.38
N GLN A 981 38.94 5.51 -9.67
CA GLN A 981 39.88 6.23 -8.83
C GLN A 981 39.86 7.73 -9.17
N VAL A 982 39.86 8.59 -8.16
CA VAL A 982 40.04 10.02 -8.31
C VAL A 982 41.51 10.37 -8.25
N LEU A 983 42.02 10.99 -9.30
CA LEU A 983 43.44 11.42 -9.42
C LEU A 983 43.67 12.80 -8.85
N GLU A 984 42.79 13.75 -9.15
CA GLU A 984 42.83 15.16 -8.72
C GLU A 984 41.42 15.63 -8.42
N CYS A 985 41.25 16.50 -7.45
CA CYS A 985 39.97 17.15 -7.16
C CYS A 985 40.13 18.67 -7.06
N GLY A 986 39.06 19.37 -7.43
CA GLY A 986 39.00 20.81 -7.36
C GLY A 986 37.63 21.32 -6.87
N VAL A 987 37.68 22.41 -6.10
CA VAL A 987 36.45 23.05 -5.61
C VAL A 987 36.51 24.54 -5.93
N LEU A 988 35.42 25.05 -6.48
CA LEU A 988 35.19 26.48 -6.70
C LEU A 988 33.99 26.91 -5.85
N LEU A 989 34.22 27.82 -4.93
CA LEU A 989 33.16 28.44 -4.11
C LEU A 989 32.36 29.41 -4.99
N LEU A 990 31.03 29.23 -4.98
CA LEU A 990 30.13 30.11 -5.75
C LEU A 990 29.60 31.19 -4.81
N GLU A 991 29.62 32.46 -5.24
CA GLU A 991 29.16 33.60 -4.44
C GLU A 991 27.71 33.40 -3.97
N PRO A 992 27.35 33.87 -2.74
CA PRO A 992 25.98 33.79 -2.24
C PRO A 992 25.06 34.61 -3.16
N ARG A 993 23.96 34.02 -3.56
CA ARG A 993 22.90 34.75 -4.28
C ARG A 993 22.43 35.89 -3.40
N GLN A 994 22.64 37.14 -3.80
CA GLN A 994 21.95 38.30 -3.21
C GLN A 994 20.46 37.98 -3.23
N SER A 995 19.82 37.84 -2.06
CA SER A 995 18.39 37.74 -1.92
C SER A 995 17.76 38.97 -2.59
N LEU A 996 17.05 38.77 -3.67
CA LEU A 996 16.11 39.76 -4.22
C LEU A 996 15.04 39.98 -3.14
N VAL A 997 15.31 40.95 -2.26
CA VAL A 997 14.28 41.53 -1.40
C VAL A 997 13.26 42.19 -2.33
N PRO A 998 12.00 41.81 -2.32
CA PRO A 998 11.02 42.52 -3.13
C PRO A 998 10.97 43.98 -2.65
N PRO A 999 10.92 44.97 -3.56
CA PRO A 999 10.90 46.38 -3.15
C PRO A 999 9.68 46.64 -2.26
N LYS A 1000 9.92 47.21 -1.08
CA LYS A 1000 8.88 47.73 -0.18
C LYS A 1000 7.96 48.64 -1.00
N ARG A 1001 6.70 48.30 -1.10
CA ARG A 1001 5.66 49.19 -1.64
C ARG A 1001 5.63 50.45 -0.72
N VAL A 1002 6.10 51.55 -1.28
CA VAL A 1002 5.82 52.85 -0.75
C VAL A 1002 4.33 53.11 -0.94
N GLY A 1003 3.63 53.31 0.16
CA GLY A 1003 2.22 53.67 0.15
C GLY A 1003 2.03 55.07 -0.47
N SER A 1004 1.25 55.09 -1.53
CA SER A 1004 0.61 56.36 -1.97
C SER A 1004 -0.90 56.15 -1.95
N SER A 1005 -1.51 56.89 -1.01
CA SER A 1005 -2.93 57.11 -0.93
C SER A 1005 -3.45 57.89 -2.13
N SER A 1006 -4.40 57.34 -2.90
CA SER A 1006 -5.36 58.18 -3.62
C SER A 1006 -6.66 57.42 -3.85
N LYS A 1007 -7.72 58.13 -3.50
CA LYS A 1007 -9.16 57.71 -3.51
C LYS A 1007 -9.69 57.50 -4.95
N SER A 1008 -10.53 56.50 -5.02
CA SER A 1008 -11.68 56.18 -5.88
C SER A 1008 -12.04 57.11 -7.07
N PRO A 1009 -12.84 56.70 -8.10
CA PRO A 1009 -14.19 56.20 -7.88
C PRO A 1009 -14.62 54.98 -8.77
N ARG A 1010 -15.69 54.34 -8.30
CA ARG A 1010 -16.48 53.31 -9.04
C ARG A 1010 -17.10 53.88 -10.34
N PRO A 1011 -17.33 53.05 -11.34
CA PRO A 1011 -18.54 53.17 -12.13
C PRO A 1011 -19.43 51.92 -12.14
N ALA A 1012 -20.65 52.24 -12.40
CA ALA A 1012 -21.91 51.57 -12.30
C ALA A 1012 -22.06 50.28 -13.13
N LYS A 1013 -23.04 49.47 -12.64
CA LYS A 1013 -23.72 48.37 -13.33
C LYS A 1013 -24.24 48.75 -14.72
N ARG A 1014 -24.10 47.87 -15.68
CA ARG A 1014 -25.08 47.66 -16.73
C ARG A 1014 -25.32 46.17 -16.97
N SER A 1015 -26.58 45.80 -16.84
CA SER A 1015 -27.25 44.58 -17.26
C SER A 1015 -27.36 44.51 -18.79
N ASN A 1016 -27.31 43.31 -19.35
CA ASN A 1016 -28.26 42.72 -20.29
C ASN A 1016 -27.63 41.64 -21.17
N THR A 1017 -28.19 40.45 -21.03
CA THR A 1017 -29.08 39.69 -21.93
C THR A 1017 -28.53 39.26 -23.30
N GLN A 1018 -28.56 37.92 -23.45
CA GLN A 1018 -28.90 37.13 -24.65
C GLN A 1018 -28.03 37.27 -25.94
N VAL A 1019 -27.40 36.19 -26.35
CA VAL A 1019 -27.87 35.07 -27.21
C VAL A 1019 -26.95 33.87 -26.96
#